data_9eb006d723f93f6b16b2a21108b2937a
#
_entry.id   9eb006d723f93f6b16b2a21108b2937a
#
_cell.length_a   1.000
_cell.length_b   1.000
_cell.length_c   1.000
_cell.angle_alpha   90.00
_cell.angle_beta   90.00
_cell.angle_gamma   90.00
#
_symmetry.space_group_name_H-M   'P 1'
#
loop_
_entity.id
_entity.type
_entity.pdbx_description
1 polymer ?
#
loop_
_entity_poly.entity_id
_entity_poly.type
_entity_poly.pdbx_seq_one_letter_code
_entity_poly.pdbx_strand_id
1 'polypeptide(L)'
;MTVATSKQATPCGAWTSPITAAVVAAGAVPLAQPMPDGAAIGWLEGRTSEGGRMTLMVHDADGTRELTPAPFNVRSRVHEYGGGAYLLSGGVAWFSHHADNRLYRVENDGQPGAVTAADTGHRFADFVLDAGRDRLVAVREDHSLGATYPVNTLCAVGFDGAETVLVEGSDFYAAPRLSPDGRQLAWLCWELPHMPWEGTALWLGDVAADGAIVNRRLIAGGADEAICQPEWSPGGVLHFVSDRSGWWNLYRYAADAVDALCERAAEFGVPQWNFGGSQYAFRSEEQIVCAYIEMGVSHLGIVSTHDGSLTPLETPYEDIRDVKISGDIVTLLGGAPTIAPELARIDLAGAPLEVLAHSIPQLPATSYLAVPLAISYPSANGRTAHAFYYAPANPDYAPLPDELPPLIVIGHGGPTSMATSTLKLSTQYWTSRGFAVLDVNYGGSTGFGREYRNLLQHQWGVVDVEDCVAGARHLATIGAVDAERLLIRGSSAGGLTVLSALAFHDVFKAGASYYGVSDLAGLDADSHKFESRYNAYLTAPPERAQAVYRERSPIHHSDKLRSPMIFFQGLDDKVVPPQQSESMVDALRAQKLPVAYLTLEGEGHGFRKADSVVRTLEAELYFYLRVFGIAVPADLPAIEIENLAA
;
A
#
# COMPACT_ATOMS: atom_id res chain seq x y z
N MET A 1 -24.06 3.81 -38.68
CA MET A 1 -24.36 5.09 -37.98
C MET A 1 -25.02 4.73 -36.67
N THR A 2 -24.28 4.68 -35.61
CA THR A 2 -24.82 4.55 -34.25
C THR A 2 -25.47 5.89 -33.90
N VAL A 3 -26.79 5.88 -33.70
CA VAL A 3 -27.52 7.05 -33.19
C VAL A 3 -26.93 7.35 -31.82
N ALA A 4 -26.28 8.49 -31.68
CA ALA A 4 -25.85 8.97 -30.36
C ALA A 4 -27.14 9.22 -29.55
N THR A 5 -27.46 8.32 -28.62
CA THR A 5 -28.53 8.53 -27.64
C THR A 5 -28.16 9.77 -26.84
N SER A 6 -29.06 10.77 -26.83
CA SER A 6 -28.85 11.97 -26.00
C SER A 6 -28.83 11.53 -24.52
N LYS A 7 -27.77 11.92 -23.78
CA LYS A 7 -27.69 11.65 -22.33
C LYS A 7 -28.91 12.26 -21.61
N GLN A 8 -29.44 11.54 -20.65
CA GLN A 8 -30.54 12.04 -19.80
C GLN A 8 -30.00 13.05 -18.80
N ALA A 9 -30.54 14.27 -18.82
CA ALA A 9 -30.20 15.27 -17.81
C ALA A 9 -30.79 14.85 -16.45
N THR A 10 -29.93 14.62 -15.46
CA THR A 10 -30.29 14.10 -14.14
C THR A 10 -29.37 14.70 -13.10
N PRO A 11 -29.86 15.08 -11.89
CA PRO A 11 -29.02 15.64 -10.86
C PRO A 11 -27.80 14.75 -10.56
N CYS A 12 -26.63 15.38 -10.38
CA CYS A 12 -25.43 14.69 -9.96
C CYS A 12 -25.63 14.00 -8.59
N GLY A 13 -25.20 12.76 -8.46
CA GLY A 13 -25.45 11.90 -7.29
C GLY A 13 -26.65 10.96 -7.47
N ALA A 14 -27.59 11.26 -8.37
CA ALA A 14 -28.78 10.44 -8.64
C ALA A 14 -28.66 9.55 -9.89
N TRP A 15 -27.50 9.47 -10.54
CA TRP A 15 -27.29 8.63 -11.72
C TRP A 15 -27.26 7.15 -11.36
N THR A 16 -27.91 6.31 -12.14
CA THR A 16 -27.75 4.85 -12.00
C THR A 16 -26.46 4.38 -12.66
N SER A 17 -25.88 3.30 -12.16
CA SER A 17 -24.61 2.77 -12.66
C SER A 17 -24.59 1.24 -12.57
N PRO A 18 -24.01 0.55 -13.56
CA PRO A 18 -23.75 -0.88 -13.48
C PRO A 18 -22.61 -1.22 -12.50
N ILE A 19 -21.81 -0.23 -12.05
CA ILE A 19 -20.78 -0.41 -11.04
C ILE A 19 -21.46 -0.38 -9.67
N THR A 20 -22.10 -1.50 -9.30
CA THR A 20 -22.77 -1.66 -8.00
C THR A 20 -21.74 -1.90 -6.89
N ALA A 21 -22.14 -1.73 -5.63
CA ALA A 21 -21.28 -2.07 -4.49
C ALA A 21 -20.88 -3.56 -4.51
N ALA A 22 -21.76 -4.45 -4.97
CA ALA A 22 -21.46 -5.87 -5.16
C ALA A 22 -20.38 -6.10 -6.23
N VAL A 23 -20.41 -5.35 -7.35
CA VAL A 23 -19.35 -5.39 -8.38
C VAL A 23 -18.02 -4.91 -7.81
N VAL A 24 -18.01 -3.85 -7.00
CA VAL A 24 -16.80 -3.37 -6.31
C VAL A 24 -16.25 -4.45 -5.36
N ALA A 25 -17.11 -5.08 -4.56
CA ALA A 25 -16.71 -6.09 -3.60
C ALA A 25 -16.21 -7.39 -4.26
N ALA A 26 -16.85 -7.80 -5.37
CA ALA A 26 -16.44 -9.00 -6.11
C ALA A 26 -15.14 -8.81 -6.91
N GLY A 27 -14.83 -7.57 -7.28
CA GLY A 27 -13.71 -7.22 -8.15
C GLY A 27 -12.38 -6.95 -7.44
N ALA A 28 -12.17 -7.43 -6.23
CA ALA A 28 -10.97 -7.15 -5.45
C ALA A 28 -10.21 -8.43 -5.10
N VAL A 29 -9.69 -9.16 -6.10
CA VAL A 29 -8.76 -10.26 -5.88
C VAL A 29 -7.35 -9.68 -5.69
N PRO A 30 -6.78 -9.69 -4.46
CA PRO A 30 -5.41 -9.27 -4.27
C PRO A 30 -4.43 -10.17 -5.04
N LEU A 31 -3.53 -9.56 -5.79
CA LEU A 31 -2.39 -10.21 -6.44
C LEU A 31 -1.11 -9.64 -5.84
N ALA A 32 -0.15 -10.49 -5.49
CA ALA A 32 1.08 -10.04 -4.84
C ALA A 32 2.27 -10.96 -5.11
N GLN A 33 3.47 -10.38 -5.00
CA GLN A 33 4.74 -11.08 -4.91
C GLN A 33 4.98 -12.11 -6.03
N PRO A 34 4.90 -11.75 -7.31
CA PRO A 34 5.27 -12.65 -8.39
C PRO A 34 6.72 -13.10 -8.23
N MET A 35 6.96 -14.39 -8.44
CA MET A 35 8.29 -14.99 -8.32
C MET A 35 8.52 -16.00 -9.45
N PRO A 36 9.40 -15.69 -10.42
CA PRO A 36 9.81 -16.63 -11.44
C PRO A 36 10.65 -17.78 -10.86
N ASP A 37 10.43 -18.99 -11.37
CA ASP A 37 11.25 -20.18 -11.12
C ASP A 37 11.49 -20.91 -12.45
N GLY A 38 12.54 -20.52 -13.16
CA GLY A 38 12.79 -20.96 -14.54
C GLY A 38 11.69 -20.47 -15.48
N ALA A 39 10.95 -21.40 -16.08
CA ALA A 39 9.79 -21.09 -16.93
C ALA A 39 8.48 -20.95 -16.14
N ALA A 40 8.44 -21.41 -14.89
CA ALA A 40 7.29 -21.29 -14.03
C ALA A 40 7.25 -19.90 -13.35
N ILE A 41 6.05 -19.47 -12.97
CA ILE A 41 5.83 -18.23 -12.22
C ILE A 41 4.88 -18.54 -11.06
N GLY A 42 5.32 -18.26 -9.84
CA GLY A 42 4.47 -18.26 -8.65
C GLY A 42 3.95 -16.87 -8.31
N TRP A 43 2.78 -16.76 -7.67
CA TRP A 43 2.26 -15.51 -7.08
C TRP A 43 1.28 -15.79 -5.95
N LEU A 44 1.08 -14.81 -5.10
CA LEU A 44 0.03 -14.88 -4.08
C LEU A 44 -1.28 -14.31 -4.63
N GLU A 45 -2.37 -15.02 -4.38
CA GLU A 45 -3.72 -14.63 -4.78
C GLU A 45 -4.68 -14.70 -3.58
N GLY A 46 -5.46 -13.64 -3.38
CA GLY A 46 -6.43 -13.56 -2.30
C GLY A 46 -7.76 -14.25 -2.64
N ARG A 47 -8.30 -14.97 -1.68
CA ARG A 47 -9.62 -15.63 -1.74
C ARG A 47 -10.63 -14.85 -0.90
N THR A 48 -11.30 -13.89 -1.49
CA THR A 48 -12.27 -13.03 -0.79
C THR A 48 -13.46 -13.82 -0.22
N SER A 49 -13.88 -14.90 -0.89
CA SER A 49 -14.92 -15.82 -0.42
C SER A 49 -14.48 -16.72 0.74
N GLU A 50 -13.17 -16.78 1.04
CA GLU A 50 -12.59 -17.60 2.10
C GLU A 50 -11.98 -16.71 3.21
N GLY A 51 -12.63 -15.59 3.52
CA GLY A 51 -12.18 -14.67 4.56
C GLY A 51 -10.85 -13.96 4.27
N GLY A 52 -10.50 -13.80 3.01
CA GLY A 52 -9.26 -13.14 2.59
C GLY A 52 -8.03 -14.03 2.72
N ARG A 53 -8.16 -15.35 2.68
CA ARG A 53 -7.05 -16.31 2.63
C ARG A 53 -6.16 -16.01 1.44
N MET A 54 -4.85 -15.96 1.67
CA MET A 54 -3.86 -15.84 0.59
C MET A 54 -3.35 -17.24 0.23
N THR A 55 -3.37 -17.56 -1.06
CA THR A 55 -2.88 -18.83 -1.58
C THR A 55 -1.74 -18.61 -2.59
N LEU A 56 -0.82 -19.56 -2.65
CA LEU A 56 0.23 -19.58 -3.66
C LEU A 56 -0.30 -20.26 -4.92
N MET A 57 -0.33 -19.50 -6.01
CA MET A 57 -0.63 -19.97 -7.35
C MET A 57 0.67 -20.19 -8.10
N VAL A 58 0.69 -21.16 -9.01
CA VAL A 58 1.80 -21.41 -9.93
C VAL A 58 1.26 -21.59 -11.34
N HIS A 59 1.91 -20.94 -12.29
CA HIS A 59 1.69 -21.12 -13.73
C HIS A 59 2.95 -21.69 -14.37
N ASP A 60 2.81 -22.80 -15.08
CA ASP A 60 3.89 -23.47 -15.82
C ASP A 60 3.36 -24.09 -17.13
N ALA A 61 4.10 -25.02 -17.74
CA ALA A 61 3.70 -25.69 -18.99
C ALA A 61 2.39 -26.49 -18.89
N ASP A 62 2.00 -26.92 -17.67
CA ASP A 62 0.77 -27.68 -17.42
C ASP A 62 -0.42 -26.74 -17.11
N GLY A 63 -0.20 -25.42 -17.07
CA GLY A 63 -1.20 -24.41 -16.81
C GLY A 63 -1.12 -23.79 -15.42
N THR A 64 -2.22 -23.15 -14.98
CA THR A 64 -2.30 -22.47 -13.68
C THR A 64 -2.95 -23.38 -12.64
N ARG A 65 -2.32 -23.52 -11.47
CA ARG A 65 -2.86 -24.29 -10.34
C ARG A 65 -2.58 -23.64 -8.99
N GLU A 66 -3.39 -24.01 -8.01
CA GLU A 66 -3.19 -23.64 -6.62
C GLU A 66 -2.22 -24.62 -5.97
N LEU A 67 -1.11 -24.12 -5.40
CA LEU A 67 -0.09 -24.95 -4.75
C LEU A 67 -0.35 -25.11 -3.26
N THR A 68 -1.04 -24.18 -2.63
CA THR A 68 -1.35 -24.19 -1.19
C THR A 68 -2.85 -24.14 -0.95
N PRO A 69 -3.57 -25.28 -1.15
CA PRO A 69 -5.04 -25.32 -0.95
C PRO A 69 -5.40 -25.07 0.52
N ALA A 70 -6.68 -24.80 0.76
CA ALA A 70 -7.19 -24.67 2.14
C ALA A 70 -6.82 -25.93 2.96
N PRO A 71 -6.45 -25.78 4.25
CA PRO A 71 -6.60 -24.56 5.07
C PRO A 71 -5.39 -23.62 5.06
N PHE A 72 -4.40 -23.83 4.19
CA PHE A 72 -3.18 -23.02 4.20
C PHE A 72 -3.44 -21.58 3.78
N ASN A 73 -2.87 -20.64 4.56
CA ASN A 73 -2.92 -19.20 4.32
C ASN A 73 -1.48 -18.67 4.31
N VAL A 74 -0.97 -18.35 3.11
CA VAL A 74 0.40 -17.92 2.87
C VAL A 74 0.55 -16.45 3.24
N ARG A 75 0.84 -16.20 4.51
CA ARG A 75 1.05 -14.85 5.07
C ARG A 75 2.02 -14.91 6.23
N SER A 76 2.87 -13.92 6.33
CA SER A 76 3.66 -13.62 7.51
C SER A 76 3.03 -12.51 8.33
N ARG A 77 3.35 -12.46 9.63
CA ARG A 77 3.03 -11.36 10.55
C ARG A 77 4.28 -10.69 11.11
N VAL A 78 5.43 -10.93 10.51
CA VAL A 78 6.66 -10.20 10.88
C VAL A 78 6.43 -8.72 10.64
N HIS A 79 6.80 -7.86 11.58
CA HIS A 79 6.51 -6.42 11.60
C HIS A 79 5.00 -6.07 11.54
N GLU A 80 4.11 -7.01 11.84
CA GLU A 80 2.64 -7.00 11.71
C GLU A 80 2.13 -6.89 10.25
N TYR A 81 2.82 -6.20 9.36
CA TYR A 81 2.45 -6.03 7.95
C TYR A 81 2.82 -7.22 7.07
N GLY A 82 3.87 -7.97 7.41
CA GLY A 82 4.29 -9.17 6.70
C GLY A 82 4.87 -8.87 5.32
N GLY A 83 4.48 -9.66 4.33
CA GLY A 83 5.12 -9.75 3.03
C GLY A 83 6.28 -10.74 3.04
N GLY A 84 6.96 -10.97 1.89
CA GLY A 84 8.03 -11.96 1.79
C GLY A 84 7.64 -13.33 2.35
N ALA A 85 6.37 -13.71 2.18
CA ALA A 85 5.77 -14.83 2.89
C ALA A 85 6.10 -16.19 2.25
N TYR A 86 6.68 -16.22 1.07
CA TYR A 86 7.09 -17.43 0.40
C TYR A 86 8.36 -17.26 -0.44
N LEU A 87 8.98 -18.38 -0.76
CA LEU A 87 10.06 -18.54 -1.71
C LEU A 87 9.73 -19.73 -2.60
N LEU A 88 9.89 -19.58 -3.94
CA LEU A 88 9.75 -20.65 -4.92
C LEU A 88 11.12 -20.87 -5.60
N SER A 89 11.62 -22.09 -5.60
CA SER A 89 12.88 -22.42 -6.26
C SER A 89 12.95 -23.91 -6.62
N GLY A 90 13.23 -24.22 -7.88
CA GLY A 90 13.36 -25.59 -8.38
C GLY A 90 12.09 -26.43 -8.22
N GLY A 91 10.90 -25.83 -8.32
CA GLY A 91 9.61 -26.48 -8.12
C GLY A 91 9.25 -26.75 -6.66
N VAL A 92 10.05 -26.26 -5.72
CA VAL A 92 9.79 -26.34 -4.28
C VAL A 92 9.40 -24.96 -3.76
N ALA A 93 8.31 -24.90 -2.99
CA ALA A 93 7.93 -23.69 -2.28
C ALA A 93 8.10 -23.84 -0.77
N TRP A 94 8.68 -22.84 -0.14
CA TRP A 94 8.67 -22.64 1.32
C TRP A 94 7.79 -21.43 1.63
N PHE A 95 6.97 -21.53 2.67
CA PHE A 95 6.06 -20.43 3.02
C PHE A 95 5.73 -20.37 4.51
N SER A 96 5.46 -19.16 4.97
CA SER A 96 4.91 -18.90 6.31
C SER A 96 3.40 -19.12 6.31
N HIS A 97 2.90 -19.94 7.23
CA HIS A 97 1.48 -20.17 7.41
C HIS A 97 0.90 -19.27 8.51
N HIS A 98 -0.11 -18.47 8.16
CA HIS A 98 -0.67 -17.43 9.03
C HIS A 98 -1.25 -17.96 10.34
N ALA A 99 -1.85 -19.17 10.34
CA ALA A 99 -2.59 -19.68 11.49
C ALA A 99 -1.67 -20.03 12.67
N ASP A 100 -0.50 -20.60 12.40
CA ASP A 100 0.43 -21.10 13.42
C ASP A 100 1.83 -20.46 13.36
N ASN A 101 2.07 -19.55 12.40
CA ASN A 101 3.33 -18.85 12.11
C ASN A 101 4.51 -19.78 11.74
N ARG A 102 4.26 -21.06 11.49
CA ARG A 102 5.29 -22.02 11.10
C ARG A 102 5.70 -21.84 9.66
N LEU A 103 6.94 -22.24 9.36
CA LEU A 103 7.42 -22.44 8.01
C LEU A 103 6.98 -23.80 7.51
N TYR A 104 6.42 -23.85 6.30
CA TYR A 104 6.00 -25.04 5.58
C TYR A 104 6.80 -25.18 4.28
N ARG A 105 6.87 -26.40 3.79
CA ARG A 105 7.47 -26.76 2.50
C ARG A 105 6.49 -27.59 1.69
N VAL A 106 6.40 -27.32 0.39
CA VAL A 106 5.59 -28.09 -0.55
C VAL A 106 6.34 -28.28 -1.85
N GLU A 107 6.25 -29.45 -2.45
CA GLU A 107 6.81 -29.78 -3.76
C GLU A 107 5.66 -30.06 -4.72
N ASN A 108 5.65 -29.40 -5.88
CA ASN A 108 4.68 -29.64 -6.97
C ASN A 108 3.25 -29.94 -6.47
N ASP A 109 2.77 -31.16 -6.69
CA ASP A 109 1.43 -31.61 -6.29
C ASP A 109 1.39 -32.26 -4.89
N GLY A 110 2.46 -32.10 -4.10
CA GLY A 110 2.57 -32.62 -2.75
C GLY A 110 1.68 -31.89 -1.75
N GLN A 111 1.51 -32.48 -0.57
CA GLN A 111 0.87 -31.81 0.55
C GLN A 111 1.89 -30.97 1.31
N PRO A 112 1.55 -29.74 1.73
CA PRO A 112 2.45 -28.94 2.56
C PRO A 112 2.81 -29.63 3.86
N GLY A 113 4.11 -29.77 4.12
CA GLY A 113 4.67 -30.29 5.37
C GLY A 113 5.31 -29.18 6.19
N ALA A 114 5.08 -29.19 7.51
CA ALA A 114 5.69 -28.22 8.40
C ALA A 114 7.18 -28.49 8.56
N VAL A 115 8.00 -27.44 8.43
CA VAL A 115 9.46 -27.47 8.59
C VAL A 115 9.83 -27.14 10.04
N THR A 116 9.35 -26.01 10.58
CA THR A 116 9.70 -25.56 11.94
C THR A 116 8.81 -26.21 12.99
N ALA A 117 9.27 -26.24 14.25
CA ALA A 117 8.52 -26.75 15.38
C ALA A 117 7.26 -25.91 15.65
N ALA A 118 6.27 -26.50 16.31
CA ALA A 118 5.07 -25.80 16.77
C ALA A 118 5.35 -25.01 18.06
N ASP A 119 4.52 -23.98 18.31
CA ASP A 119 4.45 -23.25 19.58
C ASP A 119 5.78 -22.60 20.03
N THR A 120 6.66 -22.26 19.08
CA THR A 120 7.95 -21.61 19.37
C THR A 120 7.80 -20.12 19.68
N GLY A 121 6.68 -19.51 19.29
CA GLY A 121 6.54 -18.05 19.31
C GLY A 121 7.30 -17.34 18.19
N HIS A 122 7.89 -18.06 17.24
CA HIS A 122 8.65 -17.50 16.14
C HIS A 122 7.76 -17.22 14.93
N ARG A 123 8.07 -16.12 14.23
CA ARG A 123 7.49 -15.76 12.93
C ARG A 123 8.60 -15.55 11.92
N PHE A 124 8.37 -15.90 10.67
CA PHE A 124 9.39 -15.84 9.62
C PHE A 124 8.90 -15.09 8.39
N ALA A 125 9.81 -14.37 7.72
CA ALA A 125 9.55 -13.67 6.45
C ALA A 125 10.86 -13.46 5.66
N ASP A 126 10.71 -13.03 4.41
CA ASP A 126 11.79 -12.53 3.55
C ASP A 126 12.94 -13.55 3.37
N PHE A 127 12.58 -14.67 2.76
CA PHE A 127 13.45 -15.85 2.62
C PHE A 127 14.46 -15.70 1.49
N VAL A 128 15.67 -16.19 1.70
CA VAL A 128 16.64 -16.51 0.65
C VAL A 128 17.15 -17.93 0.81
N LEU A 129 17.31 -18.64 -0.31
CA LEU A 129 17.81 -20.03 -0.34
C LEU A 129 19.33 -20.06 -0.25
N ASP A 130 19.87 -20.76 0.74
CA ASP A 130 21.28 -21.17 0.84
C ASP A 130 21.37 -22.67 0.52
N ALA A 131 21.23 -22.99 -0.79
CA ALA A 131 21.19 -24.37 -1.27
C ALA A 131 22.47 -25.14 -0.95
N GLY A 132 23.63 -24.46 -0.91
CA GLY A 132 24.92 -25.10 -0.59
C GLY A 132 25.00 -25.58 0.87
N ARG A 133 24.07 -25.17 1.74
CA ARG A 133 24.03 -25.53 3.16
C ARG A 133 22.68 -26.11 3.60
N ASP A 134 21.81 -26.49 2.65
CA ASP A 134 20.49 -27.08 2.89
C ASP A 134 19.64 -26.27 3.89
N ARG A 135 19.57 -24.94 3.72
CA ARG A 135 18.87 -24.04 4.62
C ARG A 135 18.28 -22.82 3.91
N LEU A 136 17.37 -22.16 4.59
CA LEU A 136 16.90 -20.81 4.27
C LEU A 136 17.57 -19.81 5.21
N VAL A 137 17.82 -18.59 4.74
CA VAL A 137 18.06 -17.43 5.60
C VAL A 137 16.81 -16.58 5.57
N ALA A 138 16.33 -16.13 6.74
CA ALA A 138 15.08 -15.42 6.90
C ALA A 138 15.17 -14.33 7.98
N VAL A 139 14.28 -13.36 7.91
CA VAL A 139 13.96 -12.50 9.04
C VAL A 139 13.10 -13.30 10.02
N ARG A 140 13.50 -13.35 11.30
CA ARG A 140 12.74 -13.99 12.37
C ARG A 140 12.36 -12.99 13.44
N GLU A 141 11.10 -13.01 13.86
CA GLU A 141 10.60 -12.39 15.09
C GLU A 141 10.41 -13.45 16.17
N ASP A 142 10.96 -13.21 17.35
CA ASP A 142 10.82 -14.06 18.54
C ASP A 142 9.91 -13.40 19.57
N HIS A 143 8.72 -13.96 19.73
CA HIS A 143 7.70 -13.56 20.71
C HIS A 143 7.72 -14.40 21.98
N SER A 144 8.62 -15.40 22.09
CA SER A 144 8.68 -16.33 23.23
C SER A 144 9.24 -15.71 24.50
N LEU A 145 9.96 -14.60 24.38
CA LEU A 145 10.74 -14.01 25.47
C LEU A 145 9.89 -13.19 26.46
N GLY A 146 8.59 -13.01 26.23
CA GLY A 146 7.69 -12.25 27.11
C GLY A 146 8.03 -10.77 27.25
N ALA A 147 8.86 -10.23 26.36
CA ALA A 147 9.19 -8.81 26.28
C ALA A 147 8.01 -8.01 25.70
N THR A 148 7.98 -6.69 25.96
CA THR A 148 6.97 -5.79 25.38
C THR A 148 6.96 -5.84 23.86
N TYR A 149 8.13 -5.97 23.24
CA TYR A 149 8.31 -6.10 21.81
C TYR A 149 9.08 -7.36 21.45
N PRO A 150 8.81 -7.98 20.31
CA PRO A 150 9.54 -9.16 19.84
C PRO A 150 11.00 -8.80 19.52
N VAL A 151 11.88 -9.78 19.63
CA VAL A 151 13.27 -9.67 19.19
C VAL A 151 13.37 -10.08 17.74
N ASN A 152 13.93 -9.22 16.91
CA ASN A 152 14.17 -9.49 15.50
C ASN A 152 15.61 -9.95 15.25
N THR A 153 15.79 -10.92 14.38
CA THR A 153 17.10 -11.47 14.00
C THR A 153 17.09 -11.90 12.53
N LEU A 154 18.27 -12.03 11.93
CA LEU A 154 18.44 -12.91 10.79
C LEU A 154 18.73 -14.32 11.30
N CYS A 155 17.99 -15.29 10.80
CA CYS A 155 18.04 -16.67 11.24
C CYS A 155 18.22 -17.61 10.03
N ALA A 156 19.09 -18.59 10.17
CA ALA A 156 19.11 -19.75 9.28
C ALA A 156 18.08 -20.78 9.78
N VAL A 157 17.29 -21.32 8.86
CA VAL A 157 16.36 -22.43 9.10
C VAL A 157 16.77 -23.59 8.21
N GLY A 158 17.30 -24.65 8.81
CA GLY A 158 17.65 -25.87 8.09
C GLY A 158 16.42 -26.57 7.51
N PHE A 159 16.60 -27.36 6.46
CA PHE A 159 15.51 -28.15 5.90
C PHE A 159 14.98 -29.22 6.88
N ASP A 160 15.74 -29.52 7.92
CA ASP A 160 15.37 -30.36 9.06
C ASP A 160 14.63 -29.58 10.17
N GLY A 161 14.44 -28.27 10.00
CA GLY A 161 13.77 -27.39 10.95
C GLY A 161 14.67 -26.82 12.05
N ALA A 162 15.98 -27.10 12.03
CA ALA A 162 16.94 -26.52 12.98
C ALA A 162 17.07 -24.99 12.73
N GLU A 163 17.00 -24.21 13.79
CA GLU A 163 17.11 -22.75 13.73
C GLU A 163 18.44 -22.29 14.31
N THR A 164 19.12 -21.35 13.63
CA THR A 164 20.38 -20.76 14.08
C THR A 164 20.35 -19.26 13.84
N VAL A 165 20.53 -18.46 14.88
CA VAL A 165 20.68 -17.00 14.75
C VAL A 165 21.99 -16.67 14.03
N LEU A 166 21.91 -15.91 12.97
CA LEU A 166 23.07 -15.48 12.17
C LEU A 166 23.50 -14.05 12.50
N VAL A 167 22.51 -13.17 12.66
CA VAL A 167 22.74 -11.75 12.97
C VAL A 167 21.68 -11.28 13.97
N GLU A 168 22.12 -10.58 14.99
CA GLU A 168 21.29 -9.97 16.04
C GLU A 168 21.85 -8.62 16.49
N GLY A 169 21.10 -7.87 17.26
CA GLY A 169 21.51 -6.60 17.88
C GLY A 169 20.80 -5.37 17.37
N SER A 170 20.13 -5.44 16.22
CA SER A 170 19.28 -4.34 15.71
C SER A 170 17.81 -4.55 16.03
N ASP A 171 17.04 -3.46 16.03
CA ASP A 171 15.59 -3.52 16.26
C ASP A 171 14.85 -4.25 15.14
N PHE A 172 15.30 -4.06 13.89
CA PHE A 172 14.66 -4.62 12.70
C PHE A 172 15.67 -5.09 11.66
N TYR A 173 15.26 -6.08 10.88
CA TYR A 173 16.01 -6.64 9.76
C TYR A 173 15.13 -6.82 8.54
N ALA A 174 15.71 -6.71 7.33
CA ALA A 174 15.04 -6.97 6.07
C ALA A 174 16.04 -7.37 4.98
N ALA A 175 15.51 -7.89 3.89
CA ALA A 175 16.20 -8.12 2.63
C ALA A 175 17.54 -8.86 2.78
N PRO A 176 17.60 -10.04 3.44
CA PRO A 176 18.78 -10.86 3.35
C PRO A 176 18.98 -11.32 1.89
N ARG A 177 20.18 -11.11 1.35
CA ARG A 177 20.52 -11.48 -0.04
C ARG A 177 21.88 -12.16 -0.08
N LEU A 178 21.88 -13.42 -0.46
CA LEU A 178 23.09 -14.21 -0.60
C LEU A 178 23.74 -13.93 -1.95
N SER A 179 25.07 -13.74 -1.98
CA SER A 179 25.80 -13.59 -3.24
C SER A 179 25.66 -14.84 -4.12
N PRO A 180 25.79 -14.74 -5.45
CA PRO A 180 25.62 -15.88 -6.35
C PRO A 180 26.55 -17.07 -6.04
N ASP A 181 27.73 -16.82 -5.49
CA ASP A 181 28.69 -17.85 -5.06
C ASP A 181 28.44 -18.36 -3.62
N GLY A 182 27.45 -17.82 -2.91
CA GLY A 182 27.08 -18.21 -1.55
C GLY A 182 28.10 -17.83 -0.47
N ARG A 183 29.05 -16.93 -0.77
CA ARG A 183 30.13 -16.56 0.15
C ARG A 183 29.89 -15.28 0.93
N GLN A 184 28.94 -14.46 0.50
CA GLN A 184 28.61 -13.21 1.16
C GLN A 184 27.10 -13.10 1.36
N LEU A 185 26.69 -12.47 2.46
CA LEU A 185 25.31 -12.10 2.76
C LEU A 185 25.23 -10.59 2.91
N ALA A 186 24.35 -9.96 2.14
CA ALA A 186 23.94 -8.58 2.33
C ALA A 186 22.58 -8.55 3.07
N TRP A 187 22.34 -7.52 3.90
CA TRP A 187 21.06 -7.32 4.57
C TRP A 187 20.84 -5.87 4.95
N LEU A 188 19.60 -5.52 5.18
CA LEU A 188 19.20 -4.24 5.77
C LEU A 188 18.87 -4.39 7.25
N CYS A 189 19.19 -3.36 8.04
CA CYS A 189 18.68 -3.21 9.39
C CYS A 189 18.45 -1.73 9.72
N TRP A 190 17.64 -1.49 10.74
CA TRP A 190 17.43 -0.13 11.29
C TRP A 190 17.04 -0.21 12.76
N GLU A 191 17.14 0.96 13.41
CA GLU A 191 16.88 1.12 14.82
C GLU A 191 15.72 2.09 15.04
N LEU A 192 14.94 1.87 16.08
CA LEU A 192 14.01 2.89 16.58
C LEU A 192 14.78 4.18 16.91
N PRO A 193 14.25 5.38 16.62
CA PRO A 193 12.86 5.64 16.25
C PRO A 193 12.57 5.59 14.74
N HIS A 194 13.52 5.24 13.89
CA HIS A 194 13.39 5.34 12.43
C HIS A 194 12.48 4.26 11.85
N MET A 195 11.72 4.67 10.82
CA MET A 195 11.07 3.76 9.88
C MET A 195 12.05 3.42 8.74
N PRO A 196 11.84 2.30 8.01
CA PRO A 196 12.80 1.88 6.98
C PRO A 196 12.94 2.86 5.80
N TRP A 197 11.97 3.75 5.61
CA TRP A 197 12.05 4.83 4.61
C TRP A 197 12.64 6.14 5.12
N GLU A 198 13.09 6.18 6.38
CA GLU A 198 13.76 7.33 6.98
C GLU A 198 15.25 7.10 7.11
N GLY A 199 15.61 5.97 7.71
CA GLY A 199 16.99 5.59 7.94
C GLY A 199 17.17 4.08 8.01
N THR A 200 17.98 3.53 7.12
CA THR A 200 18.37 2.11 7.09
C THR A 200 19.85 1.97 6.86
N ALA A 201 20.43 0.89 7.36
CA ALA A 201 21.82 0.51 7.17
C ALA A 201 21.92 -0.74 6.31
N LEU A 202 22.70 -0.70 5.24
CA LEU A 202 23.08 -1.84 4.41
C LEU A 202 24.39 -2.43 4.93
N TRP A 203 24.33 -3.67 5.37
CA TRP A 203 25.45 -4.43 5.85
C TRP A 203 25.83 -5.55 4.88
N LEU A 204 27.10 -5.93 4.93
CA LEU A 204 27.67 -7.05 4.21
C LEU A 204 28.53 -7.87 5.16
N GLY A 205 28.40 -9.20 5.10
CA GLY A 205 29.22 -10.13 5.88
C GLY A 205 29.66 -11.31 5.05
N ASP A 206 30.79 -11.92 5.39
CA ASP A 206 31.26 -13.13 4.77
C ASP A 206 30.59 -14.35 5.41
N VAL A 207 30.22 -15.34 4.62
CA VAL A 207 29.65 -16.60 5.10
C VAL A 207 30.76 -17.61 5.30
N ALA A 208 31.05 -17.93 6.56
CA ALA A 208 32.08 -18.91 6.91
C ALA A 208 31.70 -20.35 6.50
N ALA A 209 32.66 -21.28 6.57
CA ALA A 209 32.43 -22.66 6.20
C ALA A 209 31.35 -23.37 7.02
N ASP A 210 31.19 -23.00 8.28
CA ASP A 210 30.12 -23.45 9.20
C ASP A 210 28.79 -22.71 9.00
N GLY A 211 28.77 -21.73 8.08
CA GLY A 211 27.60 -20.93 7.78
C GLY A 211 27.38 -19.72 8.67
N ALA A 212 28.27 -19.42 9.60
CA ALA A 212 28.22 -18.21 10.43
C ALA A 212 28.54 -16.95 9.60
N ILE A 213 27.98 -15.81 9.99
CA ILE A 213 28.26 -14.52 9.35
C ILE A 213 29.38 -13.80 10.10
N VAL A 214 30.51 -13.64 9.42
CA VAL A 214 31.73 -13.04 9.95
C VAL A 214 32.12 -11.79 9.16
N ASN A 215 33.13 -11.04 9.62
CA ASN A 215 33.67 -9.87 8.92
C ASN A 215 32.60 -8.87 8.47
N ARG A 216 31.62 -8.61 9.35
CA ARG A 216 30.49 -7.70 9.06
C ARG A 216 31.00 -6.29 8.86
N ARG A 217 30.56 -5.61 7.80
CA ARG A 217 30.88 -4.22 7.49
C ARG A 217 29.67 -3.45 7.02
N LEU A 218 29.55 -2.20 7.45
CA LEU A 218 28.56 -1.26 6.96
C LEU A 218 28.99 -0.77 5.57
N ILE A 219 28.10 -0.87 4.60
CA ILE A 219 28.33 -0.46 3.22
C ILE A 219 27.78 0.93 2.95
N ALA A 220 26.56 1.18 3.37
CA ALA A 220 25.84 2.43 3.13
C ALA A 220 24.70 2.60 4.13
N GLY A 221 24.13 3.81 4.19
CA GLY A 221 22.97 4.08 5.02
C GLY A 221 23.31 4.64 6.40
N GLY A 222 22.27 4.79 7.18
CA GLY A 222 22.31 5.38 8.54
C GLY A 222 20.98 6.07 8.84
N ALA A 223 21.00 6.98 9.82
CA ALA A 223 19.80 7.67 10.29
C ALA A 223 19.17 8.62 9.25
N ASP A 224 20.00 9.14 8.34
CA ASP A 224 19.59 10.17 7.36
C ASP A 224 19.57 9.64 5.91
N GLU A 225 19.62 8.33 5.73
CA GLU A 225 19.62 7.69 4.41
C GLU A 225 18.76 6.43 4.45
N ALA A 226 17.76 6.36 3.59
CA ALA A 226 16.90 5.20 3.41
C ALA A 226 17.39 4.34 2.25
N ILE A 227 17.68 3.08 2.56
CA ILE A 227 18.12 2.08 1.58
C ILE A 227 17.05 1.02 1.43
N CYS A 228 16.79 0.59 0.21
CA CYS A 228 15.91 -0.52 -0.08
C CYS A 228 16.47 -1.44 -1.16
N GLN A 229 15.95 -2.64 -1.20
CA GLN A 229 16.19 -3.67 -2.20
C GLN A 229 17.67 -3.86 -2.56
N PRO A 230 18.53 -4.34 -1.65
CA PRO A 230 19.84 -4.85 -2.05
C PRO A 230 19.68 -6.09 -2.93
N GLU A 231 20.40 -6.14 -4.04
CA GLU A 231 20.42 -7.28 -4.97
C GLU A 231 21.81 -7.47 -5.55
N TRP A 232 22.18 -8.70 -5.85
CA TRP A 232 23.42 -9.02 -6.48
C TRP A 232 23.27 -9.10 -8.00
N SER A 233 24.22 -8.51 -8.75
CA SER A 233 24.33 -8.83 -10.17
C SER A 233 24.72 -10.31 -10.37
N PRO A 234 24.50 -10.90 -11.55
CA PRO A 234 24.98 -12.25 -11.85
C PRO A 234 26.49 -12.45 -11.62
N GLY A 235 27.28 -11.40 -11.83
CA GLY A 235 28.72 -11.36 -11.59
C GLY A 235 29.16 -11.12 -10.15
N GLY A 236 28.22 -10.93 -9.22
CA GLY A 236 28.52 -10.77 -7.80
C GLY A 236 28.84 -9.33 -7.37
N VAL A 237 28.36 -8.32 -8.09
CA VAL A 237 28.41 -6.92 -7.66
C VAL A 237 27.11 -6.57 -6.93
N LEU A 238 27.22 -6.01 -5.73
CA LEU A 238 26.07 -5.60 -4.93
C LEU A 238 25.50 -4.28 -5.43
N HIS A 239 24.20 -4.27 -5.72
CA HIS A 239 23.44 -3.07 -6.07
C HIS A 239 22.34 -2.83 -5.05
N PHE A 240 21.88 -1.59 -4.93
CA PHE A 240 20.81 -1.21 -4.01
C PHE A 240 20.20 0.13 -4.42
N VAL A 241 19.06 0.44 -3.85
CA VAL A 241 18.41 1.75 -3.98
C VAL A 241 18.70 2.58 -2.74
N SER A 242 19.07 3.84 -2.91
CA SER A 242 19.30 4.79 -1.82
C SER A 242 18.71 6.15 -2.15
N ASP A 243 18.22 6.87 -1.15
CA ASP A 243 17.67 8.22 -1.29
C ASP A 243 18.67 9.35 -0.97
N ARG A 244 19.99 9.05 -0.90
CA ARG A 244 21.04 10.02 -0.60
C ARG A 244 21.12 11.20 -1.58
N SER A 245 20.67 11.02 -2.82
CA SER A 245 20.56 12.08 -3.84
C SER A 245 19.29 12.94 -3.71
N GLY A 246 18.43 12.68 -2.72
CA GLY A 246 17.10 13.28 -2.61
C GLY A 246 15.99 12.49 -3.31
N TRP A 247 16.34 11.42 -4.00
CA TRP A 247 15.46 10.49 -4.70
C TRP A 247 15.94 9.07 -4.48
N TRP A 248 15.08 8.08 -4.41
CA TRP A 248 15.47 6.68 -4.37
C TRP A 248 16.06 6.26 -5.71
N ASN A 249 17.37 6.42 -5.87
CA ASN A 249 18.11 6.08 -7.08
C ASN A 249 18.91 4.79 -6.92
N LEU A 250 19.36 4.21 -8.05
CA LEU A 250 20.17 3.00 -8.11
C LEU A 250 21.64 3.30 -7.84
N TYR A 251 22.25 2.53 -6.96
CA TYR A 251 23.66 2.56 -6.59
C TYR A 251 24.26 1.17 -6.70
N ARG A 252 25.58 1.09 -6.80
CA ARG A 252 26.36 -0.14 -6.73
C ARG A 252 27.50 -0.03 -5.73
N TYR A 253 27.86 -1.14 -5.12
CA TYR A 253 29.04 -1.27 -4.29
C TYR A 253 30.08 -2.14 -5.00
N ALA A 254 31.20 -1.56 -5.40
CA ALA A 254 32.30 -2.24 -6.08
C ALA A 254 33.63 -1.62 -5.65
N ALA A 255 34.70 -2.43 -5.56
CA ALA A 255 36.04 -1.98 -5.17
C ALA A 255 36.06 -1.13 -3.89
N ASP A 256 35.26 -1.52 -2.88
CA ASP A 256 35.11 -0.83 -1.58
C ASP A 256 34.58 0.61 -1.68
N ALA A 257 33.91 0.96 -2.77
CA ALA A 257 33.25 2.25 -2.99
C ALA A 257 31.78 2.10 -3.38
N VAL A 258 30.99 3.09 -3.03
CA VAL A 258 29.58 3.22 -3.44
C VAL A 258 29.50 4.26 -4.54
N ASP A 259 29.08 3.83 -5.72
CA ASP A 259 28.92 4.69 -6.91
C ASP A 259 27.43 4.81 -7.27
N ALA A 260 27.00 6.02 -7.65
CA ALA A 260 25.70 6.20 -8.29
C ALA A 260 25.68 5.51 -9.65
N LEU A 261 24.64 4.71 -9.91
CA LEU A 261 24.46 4.06 -11.20
C LEU A 261 23.51 4.84 -12.10
N CYS A 262 22.35 5.24 -11.58
CA CYS A 262 21.36 6.02 -12.34
C CYS A 262 20.75 7.08 -11.42
N GLU A 263 21.30 8.30 -11.50
CA GLU A 263 20.86 9.43 -10.67
C GLU A 263 19.93 10.35 -11.46
N ARG A 264 18.70 10.54 -10.97
CA ARG A 264 17.69 11.37 -11.61
C ARG A 264 16.55 11.72 -10.66
N ALA A 265 15.72 12.68 -11.05
CA ALA A 265 14.51 13.06 -10.31
C ALA A 265 13.38 12.02 -10.50
N ALA A 266 13.61 10.80 -10.05
CA ALA A 266 12.68 9.66 -10.10
C ALA A 266 12.97 8.69 -8.95
N GLU A 267 11.92 7.95 -8.54
CA GLU A 267 12.00 6.96 -7.47
C GLU A 267 12.12 5.55 -8.05
N PHE A 268 13.23 4.86 -7.81
CA PHE A 268 13.42 3.43 -8.11
C PHE A 268 13.13 2.55 -6.88
N GLY A 269 12.50 3.10 -5.88
CA GLY A 269 12.11 2.46 -4.63
C GLY A 269 10.74 2.93 -4.17
N VAL A 270 10.19 2.17 -3.22
CA VAL A 270 8.92 2.46 -2.54
C VAL A 270 9.10 2.24 -1.04
N PRO A 271 8.26 2.85 -0.17
CA PRO A 271 8.36 2.64 1.27
C PRO A 271 8.11 1.17 1.62
N GLN A 272 9.01 0.60 2.43
CA GLN A 272 9.02 -0.81 2.77
C GLN A 272 8.08 -1.11 3.95
N TRP A 273 6.77 -0.98 3.74
CA TRP A 273 5.76 -1.44 4.68
C TRP A 273 5.73 -2.96 4.80
N ASN A 274 6.00 -3.64 3.69
CA ASN A 274 5.98 -5.09 3.58
C ASN A 274 7.31 -5.61 3.03
N PHE A 275 7.64 -6.85 3.36
CA PHE A 275 8.77 -7.54 2.74
C PHE A 275 8.47 -7.98 1.31
N GLY A 276 9.53 -8.26 0.55
CA GLY A 276 9.48 -8.94 -0.74
C GLY A 276 9.16 -8.05 -1.93
N GLY A 277 8.90 -6.74 -1.73
CA GLY A 277 8.72 -5.79 -2.83
C GLY A 277 9.97 -5.69 -3.72
N SER A 278 9.78 -5.51 -5.03
CA SER A 278 10.88 -5.42 -6.00
C SER A 278 10.57 -4.39 -7.08
N GLN A 279 11.46 -3.43 -7.22
CA GLN A 279 11.36 -2.39 -8.26
C GLN A 279 12.36 -2.61 -9.40
N TYR A 280 13.34 -3.50 -9.23
CA TYR A 280 14.30 -3.81 -10.28
C TYR A 280 14.79 -5.26 -10.20
N ALA A 281 15.29 -5.76 -11.33
CA ALA A 281 15.90 -7.08 -11.45
C ALA A 281 16.96 -7.11 -12.57
N PHE A 282 17.98 -7.95 -12.43
CA PHE A 282 19.03 -8.09 -13.43
C PHE A 282 18.59 -8.97 -14.60
N ARG A 283 18.59 -8.41 -15.81
CA ARG A 283 18.48 -9.18 -17.06
C ARG A 283 19.82 -9.87 -17.39
N SER A 284 20.91 -9.15 -17.15
CA SER A 284 22.29 -9.62 -17.37
C SER A 284 23.23 -8.82 -16.47
N GLU A 285 24.54 -9.08 -16.56
CA GLU A 285 25.55 -8.23 -15.91
C GLU A 285 25.49 -6.76 -16.37
N GLU A 286 25.05 -6.55 -17.61
CA GLU A 286 25.07 -5.24 -18.27
C GLU A 286 23.75 -4.49 -18.21
N GLN A 287 22.63 -5.16 -17.80
CA GLN A 287 21.28 -4.60 -17.89
C GLN A 287 20.43 -4.92 -16.66
N ILE A 288 19.81 -3.87 -16.13
CA ILE A 288 18.79 -3.92 -15.09
C ILE A 288 17.44 -3.51 -15.68
N VAL A 289 16.43 -4.35 -15.56
CA VAL A 289 15.03 -3.94 -15.80
C VAL A 289 14.47 -3.33 -14.52
N CYS A 290 13.83 -2.18 -14.61
CA CYS A 290 13.33 -1.48 -13.43
C CYS A 290 12.00 -0.78 -13.68
N ALA A 291 11.17 -0.71 -12.63
CA ALA A 291 10.12 0.28 -12.52
C ALA A 291 10.68 1.54 -11.83
N TYR A 292 10.28 2.70 -12.33
CA TYR A 292 10.64 3.98 -11.72
C TYR A 292 9.44 4.92 -11.75
N ILE A 293 9.34 5.80 -10.75
CA ILE A 293 8.20 6.69 -10.56
C ILE A 293 8.65 8.13 -10.81
N GLU A 294 8.01 8.80 -11.74
CA GLU A 294 8.17 10.24 -12.01
C GLU A 294 6.82 10.93 -11.76
N MET A 295 6.80 11.92 -10.86
CA MET A 295 5.59 12.69 -10.53
C MET A 295 4.35 11.82 -10.23
N GLY A 296 4.55 10.73 -9.49
CA GLY A 296 3.48 9.83 -9.06
C GLY A 296 3.00 8.82 -10.11
N VAL A 297 3.64 8.74 -11.27
CA VAL A 297 3.34 7.78 -12.35
C VAL A 297 4.52 6.83 -12.53
N SER A 298 4.23 5.53 -12.58
CA SER A 298 5.24 4.49 -12.80
C SER A 298 5.52 4.26 -14.28
N HIS A 299 6.78 4.01 -14.56
CA HIS A 299 7.30 3.65 -15.88
C HIS A 299 8.16 2.40 -15.78
N LEU A 300 8.25 1.64 -16.87
CA LEU A 300 9.20 0.53 -17.01
C LEU A 300 10.40 0.98 -17.85
N GLY A 301 11.59 0.48 -17.53
CA GLY A 301 12.79 0.80 -18.30
C GLY A 301 13.93 -0.18 -18.10
N ILE A 302 14.97 -0.01 -18.90
CA ILE A 302 16.25 -0.74 -18.79
C ILE A 302 17.34 0.25 -18.46
N VAL A 303 18.08 0.01 -17.38
CA VAL A 303 19.29 0.74 -17.00
C VAL A 303 20.51 -0.06 -17.42
N SER A 304 21.42 0.59 -18.13
CA SER A 304 22.75 0.04 -18.46
C SER A 304 23.64 0.14 -17.21
N THR A 305 24.24 -0.98 -16.80
CA THR A 305 25.20 -0.98 -15.67
C THR A 305 26.54 -0.38 -16.03
N HIS A 306 26.82 -0.18 -17.32
CA HIS A 306 28.08 0.39 -17.81
C HIS A 306 28.13 1.91 -17.60
N ASP A 307 27.08 2.63 -18.01
CA ASP A 307 27.04 4.09 -18.04
C ASP A 307 25.82 4.72 -17.33
N GLY A 308 24.96 3.91 -16.74
CA GLY A 308 23.77 4.36 -16.02
C GLY A 308 22.65 4.90 -16.91
N SER A 309 22.77 4.79 -18.23
CA SER A 309 21.73 5.24 -19.15
C SER A 309 20.44 4.46 -18.96
N LEU A 310 19.31 5.16 -18.91
CA LEU A 310 17.97 4.58 -18.81
C LEU A 310 17.26 4.67 -20.15
N THR A 311 16.83 3.53 -20.65
CA THR A 311 15.99 3.40 -21.85
C THR A 311 14.57 3.00 -21.43
N PRO A 312 13.55 3.88 -21.62
CA PRO A 312 12.16 3.54 -21.34
C PRO A 312 11.68 2.34 -22.18
N LEU A 313 10.83 1.52 -21.59
CA LEU A 313 10.10 0.44 -22.24
C LEU A 313 8.62 0.78 -22.31
N GLU A 314 8.07 0.71 -23.51
CA GLU A 314 6.63 0.96 -23.72
C GLU A 314 5.80 -0.16 -23.08
N THR A 315 4.82 0.23 -22.28
CA THR A 315 3.87 -0.66 -21.59
C THR A 315 2.55 0.05 -21.41
N PRO A 316 1.41 -0.67 -21.36
CA PRO A 316 0.11 -0.04 -21.09
C PRO A 316 -0.05 0.40 -19.62
N TYR A 317 0.90 0.12 -18.74
CA TYR A 317 0.79 0.32 -17.31
C TYR A 317 1.36 1.66 -16.84
N GLU A 318 0.68 2.27 -15.87
CA GLU A 318 1.06 3.52 -15.19
C GLU A 318 1.28 3.32 -13.67
N ASP A 319 1.05 2.12 -13.16
CA ASP A 319 1.39 1.66 -11.81
C ASP A 319 2.04 0.29 -11.97
N ILE A 320 3.34 0.19 -11.73
CA ILE A 320 4.13 -1.01 -11.95
C ILE A 320 4.82 -1.37 -10.65
N ARG A 321 4.65 -2.63 -10.21
CA ARG A 321 5.20 -3.15 -8.97
C ARG A 321 5.75 -4.55 -9.16
N ASP A 322 6.61 -4.95 -8.23
CA ASP A 322 7.14 -6.31 -8.13
C ASP A 322 7.79 -6.81 -9.43
N VAL A 323 8.68 -5.98 -10.00
CA VAL A 323 9.43 -6.33 -11.20
C VAL A 323 10.39 -7.47 -10.91
N LYS A 324 10.24 -8.57 -11.63
CA LYS A 324 11.10 -9.75 -11.62
C LYS A 324 11.47 -10.14 -13.06
N ILE A 325 12.52 -10.91 -13.22
CA ILE A 325 12.94 -11.38 -14.55
C ILE A 325 13.48 -12.80 -14.49
N SER A 326 13.24 -13.57 -15.55
CA SER A 326 13.88 -14.85 -15.81
C SER A 326 14.24 -14.91 -17.30
N GLY A 327 15.52 -14.91 -17.63
CA GLY A 327 15.98 -14.74 -19.02
C GLY A 327 15.52 -13.39 -19.58
N ASP A 328 14.76 -13.42 -20.68
CA ASP A 328 14.17 -12.24 -21.31
C ASP A 328 12.71 -11.96 -20.88
N ILE A 329 12.15 -12.75 -19.97
CA ILE A 329 10.78 -12.62 -19.52
C ILE A 329 10.70 -11.77 -18.24
N VAL A 330 10.16 -10.57 -18.35
CA VAL A 330 9.84 -9.71 -17.22
C VAL A 330 8.46 -10.10 -16.69
N THR A 331 8.36 -10.31 -15.39
CA THR A 331 7.11 -10.54 -14.67
C THR A 331 6.87 -9.36 -13.74
N LEU A 332 5.66 -8.81 -13.73
CA LEU A 332 5.30 -7.65 -12.91
C LEU A 332 3.81 -7.64 -12.56
N LEU A 333 3.46 -6.84 -11.57
CA LEU A 333 2.09 -6.38 -11.35
C LEU A 333 1.93 -5.02 -12.01
N GLY A 334 0.96 -4.90 -12.92
CA GLY A 334 0.71 -3.69 -13.69
C GLY A 334 -0.74 -3.24 -13.56
N GLY A 335 -0.96 -1.92 -13.59
CA GLY A 335 -2.28 -1.30 -13.63
C GLY A 335 -2.23 0.04 -14.34
N ALA A 336 -3.40 0.53 -14.79
CA ALA A 336 -3.54 1.82 -15.45
C ALA A 336 -4.94 2.39 -15.18
N PRO A 337 -5.26 3.61 -15.58
CA PRO A 337 -6.57 4.21 -15.35
C PRO A 337 -7.78 3.39 -15.78
N THR A 338 -7.62 2.54 -16.80
CA THR A 338 -8.67 1.65 -17.31
C THR A 338 -8.31 0.17 -17.22
N ILE A 339 -7.18 -0.15 -16.60
CA ILE A 339 -6.68 -1.50 -16.37
C ILE A 339 -6.56 -1.72 -14.86
N ALA A 340 -7.35 -2.66 -14.34
CA ALA A 340 -7.21 -3.07 -12.95
C ALA A 340 -5.86 -3.77 -12.73
N PRO A 341 -5.35 -3.83 -11.50
CA PRO A 341 -4.12 -4.57 -11.24
C PRO A 341 -4.16 -5.98 -11.82
N GLU A 342 -3.13 -6.35 -12.56
CA GLU A 342 -3.00 -7.66 -13.18
C GLU A 342 -1.56 -8.15 -13.12
N LEU A 343 -1.39 -9.46 -13.09
CA LEU A 343 -0.11 -10.12 -13.20
C LEU A 343 0.20 -10.32 -14.68
N ALA A 344 1.26 -9.69 -15.14
CA ALA A 344 1.66 -9.75 -16.54
C ALA A 344 3.10 -10.23 -16.71
N ARG A 345 3.38 -10.78 -17.88
CA ARG A 345 4.73 -11.03 -18.36
C ARG A 345 4.96 -10.34 -19.71
N ILE A 346 6.15 -9.79 -19.85
CA ILE A 346 6.61 -9.06 -21.03
C ILE A 346 7.87 -9.76 -21.53
N ASP A 347 7.85 -10.20 -22.77
CA ASP A 347 9.04 -10.77 -23.42
C ASP A 347 9.85 -9.65 -24.09
N LEU A 348 11.04 -9.41 -23.60
CA LEU A 348 11.97 -8.42 -24.15
C LEU A 348 12.52 -8.80 -25.53
N ALA A 349 12.30 -10.05 -25.99
CA ALA A 349 12.60 -10.49 -27.35
C ALA A 349 11.48 -10.12 -28.36
N GLY A 350 10.35 -9.56 -27.88
CA GLY A 350 9.31 -8.94 -28.70
C GLY A 350 8.03 -9.75 -28.88
N ALA A 351 7.78 -10.80 -28.12
CA ALA A 351 6.45 -11.43 -28.08
C ALA A 351 5.42 -10.48 -27.43
N PRO A 352 4.13 -10.61 -27.76
CA PRO A 352 3.08 -9.83 -27.13
C PRO A 352 3.06 -9.98 -25.60
N LEU A 353 2.67 -8.91 -24.90
CA LEU A 353 2.39 -8.94 -23.47
C LEU A 353 1.33 -10.01 -23.18
N GLU A 354 1.56 -10.82 -22.16
CA GLU A 354 0.65 -11.85 -21.70
C GLU A 354 0.20 -11.57 -20.26
N VAL A 355 -1.12 -11.61 -20.02
CA VAL A 355 -1.69 -11.47 -18.69
C VAL A 355 -1.99 -12.86 -18.12
N LEU A 356 -1.43 -13.16 -16.96
CA LEU A 356 -1.58 -14.45 -16.28
C LEU A 356 -2.74 -14.46 -15.27
N ALA A 357 -2.98 -13.31 -14.62
CA ALA A 357 -4.07 -13.16 -13.66
C ALA A 357 -4.59 -11.73 -13.62
N HIS A 358 -5.89 -11.58 -13.47
CA HIS A 358 -6.56 -10.30 -13.29
C HIS A 358 -7.10 -10.16 -11.87
N SER A 359 -6.90 -9.01 -11.23
CA SER A 359 -7.53 -8.72 -9.94
C SER A 359 -9.04 -8.52 -10.06
N ILE A 360 -9.52 -8.10 -11.24
CA ILE A 360 -10.94 -7.95 -11.55
C ILE A 360 -11.24 -8.81 -12.79
N PRO A 361 -11.93 -9.96 -12.63
CA PRO A 361 -12.19 -10.87 -13.76
C PRO A 361 -13.07 -10.27 -14.85
N GLN A 362 -13.98 -9.35 -14.50
CA GLN A 362 -14.90 -8.73 -15.45
C GLN A 362 -15.03 -7.23 -15.18
N LEU A 363 -14.48 -6.43 -16.08
CA LEU A 363 -14.57 -4.98 -16.01
C LEU A 363 -15.91 -4.46 -16.56
N PRO A 364 -16.44 -3.37 -15.98
CA PRO A 364 -17.52 -2.59 -16.61
C PRO A 364 -17.09 -2.04 -17.97
N ALA A 365 -18.06 -1.65 -18.79
CA ALA A 365 -17.76 -0.98 -20.06
C ALA A 365 -16.94 0.31 -19.80
N THR A 366 -15.90 0.54 -20.60
CA THR A 366 -14.97 1.65 -20.44
C THR A 366 -15.64 3.03 -20.46
N SER A 367 -16.82 3.15 -21.06
CA SER A 367 -17.63 4.38 -21.06
C SER A 367 -18.12 4.80 -19.66
N TYR A 368 -18.10 3.91 -18.65
CA TYR A 368 -18.40 4.21 -17.25
C TYR A 368 -17.15 4.49 -16.42
N LEU A 369 -15.96 4.37 -17.00
CA LEU A 369 -14.70 4.55 -16.30
C LEU A 369 -14.17 5.98 -16.49
N ALA A 370 -14.03 6.71 -15.39
CA ALA A 370 -13.35 7.99 -15.39
C ALA A 370 -11.84 7.78 -15.46
N VAL A 371 -11.20 8.44 -16.42
CA VAL A 371 -9.74 8.51 -16.51
C VAL A 371 -9.27 9.73 -15.72
N PRO A 372 -8.32 9.57 -14.78
CA PRO A 372 -7.85 10.68 -13.97
C PRO A 372 -7.01 11.67 -14.77
N LEU A 373 -7.09 12.92 -14.34
CA LEU A 373 -6.15 13.96 -14.73
C LEU A 373 -5.17 14.18 -13.56
N ALA A 374 -3.89 13.98 -13.78
CA ALA A 374 -2.87 14.38 -12.82
C ALA A 374 -2.83 15.91 -12.76
N ILE A 375 -3.01 16.49 -11.58
CA ILE A 375 -3.01 17.94 -11.35
C ILE A 375 -2.04 18.32 -10.24
N SER A 376 -1.52 19.53 -10.36
CA SER A 376 -0.76 20.19 -9.29
C SER A 376 -1.42 21.54 -8.99
N TYR A 377 -1.51 21.90 -7.74
CA TYR A 377 -2.17 23.15 -7.30
C TYR A 377 -1.45 23.80 -6.14
N PRO A 378 -1.59 25.15 -6.00
CA PRO A 378 -1.01 25.87 -4.88
C PRO A 378 -1.65 25.43 -3.55
N SER A 379 -0.83 25.22 -2.55
CA SER A 379 -1.25 24.92 -1.17
C SER A 379 -0.69 25.96 -0.20
N ALA A 380 -0.93 25.73 1.10
CA ALA A 380 -0.50 26.64 2.16
C ALA A 380 1.03 26.84 2.17
N ASN A 381 1.46 28.01 2.64
CA ASN A 381 2.88 28.39 2.79
C ASN A 381 3.70 28.29 1.49
N GLY A 382 3.07 28.49 0.33
CA GLY A 382 3.72 28.45 -0.98
C GLY A 382 4.10 27.05 -1.48
N ARG A 383 3.61 25.98 -0.82
CA ARG A 383 3.77 24.63 -1.30
C ARG A 383 2.95 24.35 -2.56
N THR A 384 3.36 23.35 -3.30
CA THR A 384 2.58 22.73 -4.37
C THR A 384 2.16 21.33 -3.90
N ALA A 385 0.86 21.03 -3.99
CA ALA A 385 0.35 19.69 -3.77
C ALA A 385 -0.07 19.03 -5.08
N HIS A 386 -0.13 17.70 -5.09
CA HIS A 386 -0.42 16.90 -6.25
C HIS A 386 -1.66 16.02 -6.01
N ALA A 387 -2.39 15.68 -7.07
CA ALA A 387 -3.55 14.81 -6.96
C ALA A 387 -3.94 14.20 -8.31
N PHE A 388 -4.75 13.16 -8.25
CA PHE A 388 -5.50 12.65 -9.39
C PHE A 388 -6.95 13.12 -9.31
N TYR A 389 -7.39 13.90 -10.29
CA TYR A 389 -8.76 14.39 -10.42
C TYR A 389 -9.54 13.52 -11.39
N TYR A 390 -10.67 12.99 -10.94
CA TYR A 390 -11.59 12.19 -11.72
C TYR A 390 -12.90 12.95 -11.92
N ALA A 391 -13.18 13.37 -13.15
CA ALA A 391 -14.49 13.93 -13.50
C ALA A 391 -15.56 12.82 -13.55
N PRO A 392 -16.86 13.14 -13.35
CA PRO A 392 -17.93 12.16 -13.52
C PRO A 392 -17.95 11.53 -14.90
N ALA A 393 -18.14 10.21 -14.98
CA ALA A 393 -18.18 9.45 -16.23
C ALA A 393 -19.35 8.47 -16.25
N ASN A 394 -20.33 8.76 -17.12
CA ASN A 394 -21.48 7.89 -17.37
C ASN A 394 -21.98 8.14 -18.82
N PRO A 395 -22.20 7.11 -19.64
CA PRO A 395 -22.66 7.29 -21.01
C PRO A 395 -24.14 7.69 -21.11
N ASP A 396 -24.96 7.38 -20.08
CA ASP A 396 -26.41 7.51 -20.11
C ASP A 396 -26.90 8.83 -19.52
N TYR A 397 -26.10 9.45 -18.63
CA TYR A 397 -26.49 10.64 -17.86
C TYR A 397 -25.56 11.83 -18.10
N ALA A 398 -26.13 13.02 -17.93
CA ALA A 398 -25.42 14.28 -17.88
C ALA A 398 -25.96 15.12 -16.71
N PRO A 399 -25.17 16.06 -16.14
CA PRO A 399 -25.66 17.02 -15.14
C PRO A 399 -26.88 17.82 -15.67
N LEU A 400 -27.66 18.38 -14.75
CA LEU A 400 -28.64 19.39 -15.11
C LEU A 400 -27.93 20.62 -15.71
N PRO A 401 -28.64 21.46 -16.52
CA PRO A 401 -28.08 22.71 -16.99
C PRO A 401 -27.49 23.54 -15.82
N ASP A 402 -26.29 24.03 -16.00
CA ASP A 402 -25.53 24.82 -15.01
C ASP A 402 -25.19 24.11 -13.68
N GLU A 403 -25.47 22.81 -13.56
CA GLU A 403 -25.09 22.02 -12.39
C GLU A 403 -23.63 21.57 -12.49
N LEU A 404 -22.86 21.84 -11.42
CA LEU A 404 -21.53 21.29 -11.21
C LEU A 404 -21.60 20.04 -10.31
N PRO A 405 -20.72 19.04 -10.48
CA PRO A 405 -20.73 17.83 -9.69
C PRO A 405 -20.32 18.10 -8.23
N PRO A 406 -20.87 17.36 -7.25
CA PRO A 406 -20.28 17.28 -5.91
C PRO A 406 -18.89 16.65 -5.98
N LEU A 407 -18.01 17.04 -5.07
CA LEU A 407 -16.64 16.53 -4.98
C LEU A 407 -16.46 15.65 -3.74
N ILE A 408 -15.81 14.51 -3.93
CA ILE A 408 -15.26 13.69 -2.84
C ILE A 408 -13.73 13.81 -2.86
N VAL A 409 -13.15 14.39 -1.82
CA VAL A 409 -11.70 14.43 -1.60
C VAL A 409 -11.30 13.20 -0.82
N ILE A 410 -10.24 12.52 -1.25
CA ILE A 410 -9.68 11.34 -0.60
C ILE A 410 -8.29 11.67 -0.09
N GLY A 411 -8.05 11.48 1.21
CA GLY A 411 -6.72 11.40 1.80
C GLY A 411 -6.32 9.94 1.96
N HIS A 412 -5.21 9.54 1.34
CA HIS A 412 -4.72 8.17 1.46
C HIS A 412 -4.24 7.84 2.88
N GLY A 413 -4.21 6.56 3.23
CA GLY A 413 -3.63 6.04 4.46
C GLY A 413 -2.10 5.92 4.38
N GLY A 414 -1.52 5.44 5.45
CA GLY A 414 -0.08 5.27 5.63
C GLY A 414 0.39 5.98 6.90
N PRO A 415 0.76 7.29 6.89
CA PRO A 415 0.62 8.26 5.80
C PRO A 415 1.74 8.25 4.75
N THR A 416 2.88 7.58 4.99
CA THR A 416 3.97 7.45 4.00
C THR A 416 3.59 6.45 2.91
N SER A 417 2.82 6.90 1.93
CA SER A 417 2.28 6.14 0.80
C SER A 417 2.02 7.10 -0.36
N MET A 418 1.26 6.67 -1.37
CA MET A 418 0.79 7.52 -2.46
C MET A 418 -0.53 7.03 -3.05
N ALA A 419 -1.31 7.95 -3.58
CA ALA A 419 -2.39 7.64 -4.51
C ALA A 419 -1.80 7.32 -5.89
N THR A 420 -2.36 6.34 -6.59
CA THR A 420 -1.98 5.95 -7.97
C THR A 420 -3.15 6.08 -8.91
N SER A 421 -2.86 6.22 -10.22
CA SER A 421 -3.87 6.33 -11.28
C SER A 421 -4.58 5.01 -11.60
N THR A 422 -4.11 3.88 -11.06
CA THR A 422 -4.65 2.54 -11.32
C THR A 422 -6.16 2.48 -11.10
N LEU A 423 -6.85 1.75 -11.96
CA LEU A 423 -8.28 1.54 -11.88
C LEU A 423 -8.69 0.97 -10.51
N LYS A 424 -9.48 1.74 -9.81
CA LYS A 424 -10.13 1.37 -8.54
C LYS A 424 -11.64 1.42 -8.73
N LEU A 425 -12.32 0.28 -8.70
CA LEU A 425 -13.79 0.26 -8.85
C LEU A 425 -14.51 1.07 -7.77
N SER A 426 -13.91 1.23 -6.59
CA SER A 426 -14.42 2.11 -5.53
C SER A 426 -14.47 3.58 -5.96
N THR A 427 -13.47 4.06 -6.71
CA THR A 427 -13.49 5.42 -7.30
C THR A 427 -14.53 5.50 -8.41
N GLN A 428 -14.59 4.49 -9.27
CA GLN A 428 -15.56 4.43 -10.39
C GLN A 428 -17.01 4.30 -9.89
N TYR A 429 -17.23 3.74 -8.71
CA TYR A 429 -18.54 3.72 -8.06
C TYR A 429 -19.11 5.14 -7.88
N TRP A 430 -18.28 6.08 -7.46
CA TRP A 430 -18.65 7.48 -7.28
C TRP A 430 -18.76 8.23 -8.60
N THR A 431 -17.74 8.12 -9.47
CA THR A 431 -17.69 8.90 -10.71
C THR A 431 -18.82 8.53 -11.68
N SER A 432 -19.20 7.26 -11.72
CA SER A 432 -20.32 6.80 -12.54
C SER A 432 -21.71 7.22 -12.01
N ARG A 433 -21.77 7.76 -10.80
CA ARG A 433 -22.99 8.33 -10.18
C ARG A 433 -23.05 9.86 -10.19
N GLY A 434 -22.10 10.51 -10.87
CA GLY A 434 -22.09 11.96 -11.01
C GLY A 434 -21.30 12.70 -9.92
N PHE A 435 -20.53 12.01 -9.09
CA PHE A 435 -19.55 12.64 -8.19
C PHE A 435 -18.22 12.84 -8.92
N ALA A 436 -17.56 13.96 -8.69
CA ALA A 436 -16.15 14.10 -8.95
C ALA A 436 -15.34 13.53 -7.79
N VAL A 437 -14.12 13.03 -8.04
CA VAL A 437 -13.21 12.53 -7.02
C VAL A 437 -11.86 13.23 -7.16
N LEU A 438 -11.25 13.62 -6.04
CA LEU A 438 -9.88 14.11 -5.96
C LEU A 438 -9.11 13.20 -4.99
N ASP A 439 -8.22 12.35 -5.54
CA ASP A 439 -7.33 11.45 -4.78
C ASP A 439 -6.00 12.18 -4.57
N VAL A 440 -5.76 12.67 -3.33
CA VAL A 440 -4.70 13.65 -3.05
C VAL A 440 -3.39 12.96 -2.69
N ASN A 441 -2.32 13.34 -3.38
CA ASN A 441 -0.94 13.11 -2.97
C ASN A 441 -0.45 14.33 -2.18
N TYR A 442 -0.83 14.41 -0.91
CA TYR A 442 -0.46 15.51 -0.02
C TYR A 442 1.04 15.51 0.31
N GLY A 443 1.58 16.63 0.79
CA GLY A 443 2.95 16.72 1.27
C GLY A 443 3.24 15.64 2.33
N GLY A 444 4.19 14.76 2.03
CA GLY A 444 4.41 13.50 2.76
C GLY A 444 4.23 12.26 1.89
N SER A 445 3.54 12.38 0.74
CA SER A 445 3.39 11.27 -0.21
C SER A 445 4.72 10.91 -0.86
N THR A 446 4.86 9.63 -1.20
CA THR A 446 6.00 9.10 -1.97
C THR A 446 5.80 9.30 -3.47
N GLY A 447 6.85 9.07 -4.29
CA GLY A 447 6.78 9.27 -5.74
C GLY A 447 7.11 10.69 -6.21
N PHE A 448 7.51 11.57 -5.28
CA PHE A 448 7.83 12.98 -5.53
C PHE A 448 9.16 13.43 -4.90
N GLY A 449 10.03 12.50 -4.52
CA GLY A 449 11.32 12.73 -3.89
C GLY A 449 11.26 12.84 -2.36
N ARG A 450 12.45 12.75 -1.74
CA ARG A 450 12.63 12.79 -0.28
C ARG A 450 12.16 14.12 0.32
N GLU A 451 12.42 15.24 -0.36
CA GLU A 451 11.99 16.55 0.12
C GLU A 451 10.47 16.62 0.30
N TYR A 452 9.72 16.14 -0.71
CA TYR A 452 8.27 16.10 -0.64
C TYR A 452 7.76 15.11 0.43
N ARG A 453 8.36 13.92 0.51
CA ARG A 453 8.04 12.93 1.54
C ARG A 453 8.27 13.49 2.95
N ASN A 454 9.33 14.26 3.17
CA ASN A 454 9.67 14.84 4.47
C ASN A 454 8.82 16.06 4.85
N LEU A 455 7.94 16.59 3.98
CA LEU A 455 7.01 17.68 4.33
C LEU A 455 6.06 17.29 5.47
N LEU A 456 5.83 15.99 5.68
CA LEU A 456 4.96 15.49 6.75
C LEU A 456 5.71 15.33 8.09
N GLN A 457 7.03 15.37 8.11
CA GLN A 457 7.81 15.28 9.34
C GLN A 457 7.41 16.38 10.33
N HIS A 458 6.93 15.99 11.51
CA HIS A 458 6.36 16.88 12.53
C HIS A 458 5.16 17.73 12.05
N GLN A 459 4.52 17.35 10.93
CA GLN A 459 3.43 18.12 10.32
C GLN A 459 2.17 17.28 10.00
N TRP A 460 2.11 16.01 10.43
CA TRP A 460 0.92 15.19 10.24
C TRP A 460 -0.30 15.77 10.99
N GLY A 461 -1.44 15.79 10.34
CA GLY A 461 -2.64 16.49 10.78
C GLY A 461 -2.62 17.99 10.47
N VAL A 462 -1.60 18.48 9.74
CA VAL A 462 -1.48 19.88 9.29
C VAL A 462 -1.30 19.92 7.77
N VAL A 463 -0.18 19.42 7.24
CA VAL A 463 0.15 19.50 5.81
C VAL A 463 -0.82 18.69 4.96
N ASP A 464 -1.12 17.47 5.38
CA ASP A 464 -2.09 16.59 4.73
C ASP A 464 -3.49 17.20 4.68
N VAL A 465 -3.90 17.88 5.76
CA VAL A 465 -5.19 18.59 5.87
C VAL A 465 -5.21 19.82 4.96
N GLU A 466 -4.18 20.67 5.06
CA GLU A 466 -4.07 21.90 4.25
C GLU A 466 -4.11 21.58 2.75
N ASP A 467 -3.42 20.52 2.33
CA ASP A 467 -3.34 20.12 0.92
C ASP A 467 -4.66 19.54 0.41
N CYS A 468 -5.39 18.75 1.21
CA CYS A 468 -6.74 18.29 0.87
C CYS A 468 -7.73 19.46 0.76
N VAL A 469 -7.69 20.41 1.70
CA VAL A 469 -8.53 21.63 1.69
C VAL A 469 -8.20 22.50 0.48
N ALA A 470 -6.90 22.69 0.18
CA ALA A 470 -6.47 23.48 -0.96
C ALA A 470 -6.92 22.87 -2.30
N GLY A 471 -6.87 21.55 -2.43
CA GLY A 471 -7.35 20.84 -3.62
C GLY A 471 -8.84 21.03 -3.86
N ALA A 472 -9.65 20.89 -2.82
CA ALA A 472 -11.09 21.15 -2.89
C ALA A 472 -11.40 22.59 -3.33
N ARG A 473 -10.74 23.57 -2.70
CA ARG A 473 -10.90 25.00 -3.05
C ARG A 473 -10.42 25.31 -4.46
N HIS A 474 -9.32 24.70 -4.89
CA HIS A 474 -8.79 24.88 -6.24
C HIS A 474 -9.80 24.45 -7.30
N LEU A 475 -10.36 23.23 -7.20
CA LEU A 475 -11.36 22.71 -8.14
C LEU A 475 -12.67 23.54 -8.13
N ALA A 476 -13.11 23.99 -6.97
CA ALA A 476 -14.28 24.87 -6.83
C ALA A 476 -14.00 26.24 -7.51
N THR A 477 -12.82 26.81 -7.31
CA THR A 477 -12.46 28.13 -7.86
C THR A 477 -12.40 28.13 -9.38
N ILE A 478 -11.92 27.04 -9.99
CA ILE A 478 -11.87 26.90 -11.45
C ILE A 478 -13.21 26.44 -12.05
N GLY A 479 -14.26 26.25 -11.23
CA GLY A 479 -15.58 25.84 -11.68
C GLY A 479 -15.68 24.38 -12.14
N ALA A 480 -14.78 23.51 -11.66
CA ALA A 480 -14.80 22.08 -11.99
C ALA A 480 -15.80 21.30 -11.12
N VAL A 481 -16.12 21.80 -9.91
CA VAL A 481 -16.99 21.18 -8.92
C VAL A 481 -17.83 22.21 -8.17
N ASP A 482 -18.91 21.76 -7.54
CA ASP A 482 -19.80 22.61 -6.74
C ASP A 482 -19.17 22.91 -5.37
N ALA A 483 -18.90 24.18 -5.10
CA ALA A 483 -18.33 24.66 -3.84
C ALA A 483 -19.21 24.38 -2.60
N GLU A 484 -20.53 24.21 -2.79
CA GLU A 484 -21.48 23.91 -1.71
C GLU A 484 -21.69 22.40 -1.49
N ARG A 485 -21.06 21.54 -2.31
CA ARG A 485 -21.18 20.08 -2.21
C ARG A 485 -19.81 19.40 -2.16
N LEU A 486 -18.94 19.85 -1.25
CA LEU A 486 -17.59 19.29 -1.01
C LEU A 486 -17.64 18.28 0.13
N LEU A 487 -17.12 17.09 -0.12
CA LEU A 487 -17.04 15.95 0.80
C LEU A 487 -15.58 15.55 0.99
N ILE A 488 -15.28 14.98 2.16
CA ILE A 488 -13.95 14.39 2.42
C ILE A 488 -14.11 12.99 2.99
N ARG A 489 -13.27 12.05 2.53
CA ARG A 489 -13.21 10.68 3.06
C ARG A 489 -11.77 10.20 3.21
N GLY A 490 -11.54 9.29 4.14
CA GLY A 490 -10.22 8.71 4.35
C GLY A 490 -10.25 7.52 5.29
N SER A 491 -9.20 6.71 5.20
CA SER A 491 -9.03 5.52 6.04
C SER A 491 -7.75 5.61 6.85
N SER A 492 -7.75 5.03 8.07
CA SER A 492 -6.55 4.97 8.92
C SER A 492 -5.96 6.38 9.14
N ALA A 493 -4.71 6.62 8.74
CA ALA A 493 -4.10 7.96 8.76
C ALA A 493 -4.91 9.02 8.00
N GLY A 494 -5.50 8.68 6.85
CA GLY A 494 -6.40 9.56 6.11
C GLY A 494 -7.68 9.88 6.87
N GLY A 495 -8.08 9.03 7.83
CA GLY A 495 -9.17 9.33 8.76
C GLY A 495 -8.85 10.48 9.72
N LEU A 496 -7.60 10.59 10.20
CA LEU A 496 -7.15 11.77 10.94
C LEU A 496 -7.27 13.03 10.09
N THR A 497 -6.84 12.95 8.82
CA THR A 497 -6.97 14.06 7.86
C THR A 497 -8.42 14.50 7.70
N VAL A 498 -9.36 13.55 7.58
CA VAL A 498 -10.82 13.83 7.51
C VAL A 498 -11.30 14.54 8.77
N LEU A 499 -11.04 13.96 9.94
CA LEU A 499 -11.51 14.49 11.23
C LEU A 499 -10.91 15.87 11.51
N SER A 500 -9.63 16.06 11.21
CA SER A 500 -8.93 17.34 11.37
C SER A 500 -9.45 18.40 10.37
N ALA A 501 -9.70 18.02 9.11
CA ALA A 501 -10.28 18.93 8.13
C ALA A 501 -11.65 19.44 8.56
N LEU A 502 -12.49 18.58 9.14
CA LEU A 502 -13.82 18.95 9.63
C LEU A 502 -13.79 19.71 10.96
N ALA A 503 -12.77 19.50 11.80
CA ALA A 503 -12.62 20.21 13.07
C ALA A 503 -12.01 21.61 12.91
N PHE A 504 -11.09 21.79 11.96
CA PHE A 504 -10.28 23.01 11.86
C PHE A 504 -10.59 23.87 10.63
N HIS A 505 -11.38 23.36 9.65
CA HIS A 505 -11.77 24.08 8.44
C HIS A 505 -13.28 23.94 8.19
N ASP A 506 -13.85 24.92 7.46
CA ASP A 506 -15.29 25.01 7.13
C ASP A 506 -15.59 24.70 5.65
N VAL A 507 -14.72 23.95 4.99
CA VAL A 507 -14.79 23.68 3.55
C VAL A 507 -15.73 22.52 3.23
N PHE A 508 -15.66 21.45 4.00
CA PHE A 508 -16.39 20.23 3.71
C PHE A 508 -17.76 20.20 4.40
N LYS A 509 -18.79 19.79 3.65
CA LYS A 509 -20.17 19.73 4.11
C LYS A 509 -20.51 18.41 4.82
N ALA A 510 -19.73 17.37 4.58
CA ALA A 510 -19.78 16.11 5.31
C ALA A 510 -18.47 15.31 5.16
N GLY A 511 -18.28 14.32 6.02
CA GLY A 511 -17.13 13.43 5.93
C GLY A 511 -17.42 11.98 6.28
N ALA A 512 -16.58 11.07 5.73
CA ALA A 512 -16.57 9.65 6.03
C ALA A 512 -15.22 9.22 6.58
N SER A 513 -15.22 8.65 7.79
CA SER A 513 -14.02 8.12 8.45
C SER A 513 -14.08 6.60 8.50
N TYR A 514 -13.12 5.96 7.86
CA TYR A 514 -12.93 4.51 7.86
C TYR A 514 -11.83 4.17 8.86
N TYR A 515 -12.18 3.57 9.99
CA TYR A 515 -11.22 3.19 11.07
C TYR A 515 -10.14 4.28 11.26
N GLY A 516 -10.57 5.53 11.35
CA GLY A 516 -9.67 6.68 11.37
C GLY A 516 -9.16 7.01 12.76
N VAL A 517 -7.94 7.55 12.79
CA VAL A 517 -7.30 8.05 14.02
C VAL A 517 -7.99 9.33 14.49
N SER A 518 -8.39 9.38 15.75
CA SER A 518 -9.01 10.57 16.39
C SER A 518 -8.24 11.09 17.59
N ASP A 519 -7.44 10.20 18.23
CA ASP A 519 -6.61 10.49 19.39
C ASP A 519 -5.19 9.95 19.14
N LEU A 520 -4.24 10.86 18.93
CA LEU A 520 -2.84 10.53 18.70
C LEU A 520 -2.15 9.93 19.94
N ALA A 521 -2.57 10.34 21.16
CA ALA A 521 -1.99 9.80 22.37
C ALA A 521 -2.43 8.35 22.61
N GLY A 522 -3.70 8.05 22.34
CA GLY A 522 -4.22 6.69 22.39
C GLY A 522 -3.57 5.79 21.35
N LEU A 523 -3.39 6.28 20.13
CA LEU A 523 -2.71 5.53 19.06
C LEU A 523 -1.26 5.18 19.45
N ASP A 524 -0.51 6.15 20.01
CA ASP A 524 0.89 5.95 20.42
C ASP A 524 1.02 4.88 21.52
N ALA A 525 0.06 4.84 22.45
CA ALA A 525 0.06 3.90 23.57
C ALA A 525 -0.19 2.44 23.14
N ASP A 526 -0.97 2.23 22.07
CA ASP A 526 -1.40 0.91 21.61
C ASP A 526 -0.60 0.40 20.38
N SER A 527 0.39 1.15 19.90
CA SER A 527 1.17 0.81 18.72
C SER A 527 2.06 -0.42 18.89
N HIS A 528 2.11 -1.26 17.86
CA HIS A 528 3.06 -2.38 17.77
C HIS A 528 4.51 -1.90 17.52
N LYS A 529 5.51 -2.78 17.69
CA LYS A 529 6.94 -2.43 17.63
C LYS A 529 7.30 -1.61 16.39
N PHE A 530 6.85 -2.05 15.21
CA PHE A 530 7.23 -1.42 13.94
C PHE A 530 6.82 0.06 13.87
N GLU A 531 5.65 0.44 14.39
CA GLU A 531 5.16 1.83 14.38
C GLU A 531 5.31 2.54 15.73
N SER A 532 5.91 1.90 16.74
CA SER A 532 5.95 2.41 18.13
C SER A 532 6.57 3.80 18.28
N ARG A 533 7.32 4.29 17.31
CA ARG A 533 7.93 5.63 17.30
C ARG A 533 7.53 6.47 16.09
N TYR A 534 6.70 5.91 15.21
CA TYR A 534 6.30 6.59 13.98
C TYR A 534 5.49 7.85 14.24
N ASN A 535 4.58 7.84 15.21
CA ASN A 535 3.82 9.04 15.59
C ASN A 535 4.73 10.18 16.04
N ALA A 536 5.81 9.90 16.78
CA ALA A 536 6.76 10.94 17.21
C ALA A 536 7.45 11.60 16.01
N TYR A 537 7.86 10.82 15.01
CA TYR A 537 8.41 11.33 13.76
C TYR A 537 7.42 12.21 12.99
N LEU A 538 6.16 11.75 12.89
CA LEU A 538 5.12 12.43 12.11
C LEU A 538 4.59 13.71 12.79
N THR A 539 4.58 13.78 14.12
CA THR A 539 3.90 14.86 14.86
C THR A 539 4.82 15.79 15.62
N ALA A 540 5.67 15.27 16.51
CA ALA A 540 6.60 16.07 17.30
C ALA A 540 7.64 15.19 18.01
N PRO A 541 8.82 15.72 18.30
CA PRO A 541 9.81 15.01 19.11
C PRO A 541 9.24 14.70 20.51
N PRO A 542 9.74 13.65 21.21
CA PRO A 542 9.14 13.10 22.43
C PRO A 542 8.86 14.12 23.53
N GLU A 543 9.71 15.11 23.71
CA GLU A 543 9.58 16.17 24.73
C GLU A 543 8.39 17.12 24.48
N ARG A 544 7.86 17.16 23.27
CA ARG A 544 6.70 17.97 22.87
C ARG A 544 5.47 17.14 22.49
N ALA A 545 5.63 15.83 22.35
CA ALA A 545 4.62 14.92 21.77
C ALA A 545 3.25 15.08 22.44
N GLN A 546 3.17 15.04 23.78
CA GLN A 546 1.90 15.13 24.51
C GLN A 546 1.14 16.45 24.25
N ALA A 547 1.85 17.57 24.15
CA ALA A 547 1.24 18.86 23.87
C ALA A 547 0.70 18.90 22.44
N VAL A 548 1.48 18.41 21.47
CA VAL A 548 1.10 18.38 20.05
C VAL A 548 0.00 17.34 19.81
N TYR A 549 0.04 16.18 20.47
CA TYR A 549 -1.05 15.20 20.39
C TYR A 549 -2.39 15.83 20.80
N ARG A 550 -2.40 16.54 21.93
CA ARG A 550 -3.61 17.23 22.39
C ARG A 550 -4.05 18.35 21.45
N GLU A 551 -3.12 19.09 20.85
CA GLU A 551 -3.39 20.17 19.90
C GLU A 551 -3.99 19.63 18.59
N ARG A 552 -3.51 18.47 18.10
CA ARG A 552 -3.85 17.95 16.77
C ARG A 552 -4.89 16.83 16.78
N SER A 553 -5.17 16.22 17.93
CA SER A 553 -6.19 15.15 18.00
C SER A 553 -7.60 15.73 17.88
N PRO A 554 -8.37 15.34 16.85
CA PRO A 554 -9.71 15.87 16.63
C PRO A 554 -10.67 15.69 17.82
N ILE A 555 -10.49 14.62 18.61
CA ILE A 555 -11.33 14.37 19.80
C ILE A 555 -11.27 15.51 20.81
N HIS A 556 -10.13 16.16 20.98
CA HIS A 556 -9.97 17.30 21.88
C HIS A 556 -10.56 18.61 21.35
N HIS A 557 -10.99 18.61 20.09
CA HIS A 557 -11.58 19.75 19.38
C HIS A 557 -12.95 19.41 18.80
N SER A 558 -13.58 18.38 19.32
CA SER A 558 -14.89 17.93 18.84
C SER A 558 -15.94 19.04 18.91
N ASP A 559 -15.83 19.98 19.86
CA ASP A 559 -16.67 21.17 19.98
C ASP A 559 -16.62 22.12 18.76
N LYS A 560 -15.60 21.99 17.91
CA LYS A 560 -15.48 22.76 16.66
C LYS A 560 -16.19 22.10 15.47
N LEU A 561 -16.54 20.83 15.57
CA LEU A 561 -17.25 20.12 14.49
C LEU A 561 -18.61 20.75 14.20
N ARG A 562 -18.96 20.84 12.92
CA ARG A 562 -20.24 21.40 12.46
C ARG A 562 -20.90 20.56 11.37
N SER A 563 -20.14 19.68 10.73
CA SER A 563 -20.59 18.92 9.57
C SER A 563 -21.06 17.52 9.95
N PRO A 564 -22.07 16.97 9.24
CA PRO A 564 -22.45 15.56 9.33
C PRO A 564 -21.31 14.60 9.09
N MET A 565 -21.28 13.45 9.80
CA MET A 565 -20.24 12.45 9.64
C MET A 565 -20.77 11.02 9.66
N ILE A 566 -20.13 10.15 8.86
CA ILE A 566 -20.32 8.71 8.92
C ILE A 566 -19.03 8.02 9.29
N PHE A 567 -19.11 7.03 10.20
CA PHE A 567 -17.97 6.25 10.69
C PHE A 567 -18.16 4.78 10.36
N PHE A 568 -17.07 4.13 9.95
CA PHE A 568 -16.99 2.70 9.69
C PHE A 568 -15.86 2.10 10.50
N GLN A 569 -16.13 1.03 11.28
CA GLN A 569 -15.16 0.46 12.19
C GLN A 569 -15.23 -1.06 12.24
N GLY A 570 -14.09 -1.72 12.03
CA GLY A 570 -13.93 -3.15 12.29
C GLY A 570 -13.77 -3.40 13.79
N LEU A 571 -14.54 -4.36 14.33
CA LEU A 571 -14.49 -4.63 15.78
C LEU A 571 -13.23 -5.38 16.23
N ASP A 572 -12.53 -6.04 15.29
CA ASP A 572 -11.28 -6.77 15.55
C ASP A 572 -10.03 -5.94 15.19
N ASP A 573 -10.19 -4.62 14.96
CA ASP A 573 -9.08 -3.73 14.61
C ASP A 573 -8.12 -3.55 15.80
N LYS A 574 -6.84 -3.95 15.59
CA LYS A 574 -5.74 -3.85 16.55
C LYS A 574 -4.75 -2.75 16.20
N VAL A 575 -4.90 -2.12 15.02
CA VAL A 575 -4.05 -1.01 14.57
C VAL A 575 -4.66 0.32 15.00
N VAL A 576 -5.95 0.52 14.69
CA VAL A 576 -6.74 1.66 15.16
C VAL A 576 -7.97 1.11 15.90
N PRO A 577 -7.90 0.98 17.22
CA PRO A 577 -8.95 0.35 18.02
C PRO A 577 -10.31 1.05 17.91
N PRO A 578 -11.44 0.33 18.09
CA PRO A 578 -12.79 0.88 17.97
C PRO A 578 -13.07 2.13 18.80
N GLN A 579 -12.41 2.28 19.95
CA GLN A 579 -12.52 3.43 20.83
C GLN A 579 -12.20 4.76 20.13
N GLN A 580 -11.34 4.74 19.11
CA GLN A 580 -11.01 5.92 18.31
C GLN A 580 -12.25 6.48 17.59
N SER A 581 -13.03 5.60 16.95
CA SER A 581 -14.28 5.97 16.29
C SER A 581 -15.41 6.27 17.30
N GLU A 582 -15.56 5.42 18.32
CA GLU A 582 -16.62 5.54 19.34
C GLU A 582 -16.60 6.88 20.05
N SER A 583 -15.41 7.32 20.49
CA SER A 583 -15.24 8.61 21.16
C SER A 583 -15.72 9.78 20.31
N MET A 584 -15.43 9.77 19.01
CA MET A 584 -15.89 10.82 18.09
C MET A 584 -17.39 10.78 17.84
N VAL A 585 -17.95 9.57 17.69
CA VAL A 585 -19.41 9.38 17.52
C VAL A 585 -20.15 9.91 18.74
N ASP A 586 -19.69 9.59 19.95
CA ASP A 586 -20.31 10.07 21.19
C ASP A 586 -20.21 11.60 21.32
N ALA A 587 -19.10 12.19 20.90
CA ALA A 587 -18.95 13.65 20.89
C ALA A 587 -19.93 14.33 19.92
N LEU A 588 -20.15 13.76 18.73
CA LEU A 588 -21.12 14.25 17.75
C LEU A 588 -22.57 14.09 18.24
N ARG A 589 -22.90 12.97 18.88
CA ARG A 589 -24.20 12.72 19.51
C ARG A 589 -24.51 13.76 20.59
N ALA A 590 -23.54 14.03 21.46
CA ALA A 590 -23.66 15.02 22.52
C ALA A 590 -23.95 16.44 21.97
N GLN A 591 -23.41 16.77 20.82
CA GLN A 591 -23.62 18.04 20.13
C GLN A 591 -24.85 18.04 19.23
N LYS A 592 -25.56 16.92 19.12
CA LYS A 592 -26.72 16.74 18.23
C LYS A 592 -26.40 17.00 16.76
N LEU A 593 -25.16 16.69 16.33
CA LEU A 593 -24.80 16.74 14.93
C LEU A 593 -25.23 15.44 14.23
N PRO A 594 -25.58 15.49 12.95
CA PRO A 594 -25.92 14.28 12.20
C PRO A 594 -24.75 13.32 12.17
N VAL A 595 -24.97 12.10 12.65
CA VAL A 595 -23.94 11.05 12.69
C VAL A 595 -24.52 9.68 12.36
N ALA A 596 -23.76 8.89 11.60
CA ALA A 596 -24.01 7.46 11.40
C ALA A 596 -22.76 6.68 11.84
N TYR A 597 -22.97 5.53 12.50
CA TYR A 597 -21.88 4.65 12.93
C TYR A 597 -22.19 3.21 12.58
N LEU A 598 -21.33 2.61 11.73
CA LEU A 598 -21.46 1.24 11.29
C LEU A 598 -20.28 0.43 11.79
N THR A 599 -20.56 -0.54 12.64
CA THR A 599 -19.59 -1.53 13.10
C THR A 599 -19.65 -2.80 12.26
N LEU A 600 -18.51 -3.44 12.08
CA LEU A 600 -18.34 -4.62 11.23
C LEU A 600 -17.66 -5.75 12.03
N GLU A 601 -18.44 -6.78 12.35
CA GLU A 601 -17.97 -7.94 13.10
C GLU A 601 -16.99 -8.79 12.30
N GLY A 602 -15.89 -9.20 12.93
CA GLY A 602 -14.85 -10.04 12.31
C GLY A 602 -14.07 -9.32 11.21
N GLU A 603 -14.09 -7.98 11.18
CA GLU A 603 -13.21 -7.15 10.38
C GLU A 603 -12.17 -6.48 11.29
N GLY A 604 -10.92 -6.45 10.80
CA GLY A 604 -9.80 -5.75 11.43
C GLY A 604 -9.52 -4.41 10.75
N HIS A 605 -8.22 -4.04 10.69
CA HIS A 605 -7.77 -2.84 10.00
C HIS A 605 -7.86 -3.03 8.48
N GLY A 606 -8.90 -2.46 7.86
CA GLY A 606 -9.28 -2.70 6.46
C GLY A 606 -10.34 -3.81 6.31
N PHE A 607 -11.35 -3.53 5.49
CA PHE A 607 -12.48 -4.45 5.29
C PHE A 607 -12.19 -5.40 4.13
N ARG A 608 -12.37 -6.70 4.38
CA ARG A 608 -12.02 -7.77 3.45
C ARG A 608 -13.19 -8.63 3.02
N LYS A 609 -14.26 -8.68 3.84
CA LYS A 609 -15.47 -9.43 3.52
C LYS A 609 -16.28 -8.66 2.48
N ALA A 610 -16.77 -9.35 1.46
CA ALA A 610 -17.57 -8.74 0.41
C ALA A 610 -18.79 -7.98 0.97
N ASP A 611 -19.49 -8.58 1.93
CA ASP A 611 -20.66 -7.96 2.57
C ASP A 611 -20.29 -6.65 3.32
N SER A 612 -19.12 -6.59 3.94
CA SER A 612 -18.64 -5.38 4.61
C SER A 612 -18.36 -4.26 3.61
N VAL A 613 -17.73 -4.59 2.48
CA VAL A 613 -17.46 -3.61 1.40
C VAL A 613 -18.77 -3.09 0.78
N VAL A 614 -19.73 -4.00 0.50
CA VAL A 614 -21.05 -3.62 -0.02
C VAL A 614 -21.75 -2.67 0.96
N ARG A 615 -21.87 -3.09 2.21
CA ARG A 615 -22.59 -2.35 3.25
C ARG A 615 -22.00 -0.96 3.47
N THR A 616 -20.67 -0.82 3.47
CA THR A 616 -20.03 0.48 3.70
C THR A 616 -20.22 1.44 2.53
N LEU A 617 -20.08 0.98 1.28
CA LEU A 617 -20.28 1.84 0.09
C LEU A 617 -21.73 2.30 -0.06
N GLU A 618 -22.69 1.41 0.17
CA GLU A 618 -24.11 1.75 0.08
C GLU A 618 -24.53 2.71 1.22
N ALA A 619 -24.04 2.48 2.43
CA ALA A 619 -24.31 3.35 3.57
C ALA A 619 -23.71 4.75 3.38
N GLU A 620 -22.49 4.85 2.85
CA GLU A 620 -21.86 6.15 2.55
C GLU A 620 -22.60 6.90 1.45
N LEU A 621 -23.03 6.20 0.37
CA LEU A 621 -23.86 6.82 -0.67
C LEU A 621 -25.19 7.31 -0.09
N TYR A 622 -25.89 6.47 0.66
CA TYR A 622 -27.14 6.86 1.32
C TYR A 622 -26.94 8.11 2.18
N PHE A 623 -25.89 8.12 2.99
CA PHE A 623 -25.56 9.23 3.87
C PHE A 623 -25.36 10.55 3.10
N TYR A 624 -24.56 10.55 2.04
CA TYR A 624 -24.30 11.74 1.24
C TYR A 624 -25.54 12.25 0.51
N LEU A 625 -26.36 11.34 -0.05
CA LEU A 625 -27.62 11.71 -0.70
C LEU A 625 -28.57 12.39 0.30
N ARG A 626 -28.67 11.85 1.53
CA ARG A 626 -29.52 12.43 2.60
C ARG A 626 -29.01 13.80 3.05
N VAL A 627 -27.70 13.96 3.20
CA VAL A 627 -27.08 15.24 3.61
C VAL A 627 -27.32 16.33 2.58
N PHE A 628 -27.26 15.99 1.29
CA PHE A 628 -27.49 16.96 0.21
C PHE A 628 -28.96 17.09 -0.24
N GLY A 629 -29.87 16.33 0.34
CA GLY A 629 -31.28 16.34 -0.07
C GLY A 629 -31.49 15.80 -1.48
N ILE A 630 -30.60 14.95 -1.97
CA ILE A 630 -30.73 14.27 -3.25
C ILE A 630 -31.64 13.05 -3.08
N ALA A 631 -32.50 12.80 -4.07
CA ALA A 631 -33.43 11.66 -4.05
C ALA A 631 -32.66 10.34 -3.91
N VAL A 632 -33.00 9.56 -2.88
CA VAL A 632 -32.39 8.25 -2.62
C VAL A 632 -33.02 7.21 -3.52
N PRO A 633 -32.25 6.39 -4.27
CA PRO A 633 -32.78 5.26 -5.02
C PRO A 633 -33.53 4.27 -4.10
N ALA A 634 -34.67 3.72 -4.59
CA ALA A 634 -35.53 2.87 -3.78
C ALA A 634 -34.88 1.53 -3.37
N ASP A 635 -33.90 1.09 -4.12
CA ASP A 635 -33.11 -0.13 -3.93
C ASP A 635 -31.89 0.08 -3.02
N LEU A 636 -31.54 1.33 -2.66
CA LEU A 636 -30.43 1.62 -1.76
C LEU A 636 -30.88 1.42 -0.30
N PRO A 637 -30.21 0.53 0.47
CA PRO A 637 -30.58 0.28 1.86
C PRO A 637 -30.49 1.53 2.72
N ALA A 638 -31.55 1.80 3.45
CA ALA A 638 -31.57 2.91 4.40
C ALA A 638 -30.73 2.58 5.64
N ILE A 639 -30.00 3.57 6.13
CA ILE A 639 -29.30 3.51 7.42
C ILE A 639 -29.88 4.55 8.36
N GLU A 640 -29.71 4.32 9.66
CA GLU A 640 -30.00 5.33 10.66
C GLU A 640 -28.92 6.42 10.63
N ILE A 641 -29.37 7.68 10.54
CA ILE A 641 -28.53 8.86 10.68
C ILE A 641 -29.10 9.64 11.85
N GLU A 642 -28.48 9.51 12.99
CA GLU A 642 -28.89 10.19 14.20
C GLU A 642 -28.84 11.71 14.02
N ASN A 643 -29.79 12.44 14.58
CA ASN A 643 -29.87 13.91 14.55
C ASN A 643 -30.01 14.56 13.15
N LEU A 644 -30.21 13.80 12.08
CA LEU A 644 -30.53 14.36 10.77
C LEU A 644 -32.05 14.67 10.71
N ALA A 645 -32.38 15.90 10.38
CA ALA A 645 -33.80 16.28 10.16
C ALA A 645 -34.39 15.43 9.01
N ALA A 646 -35.65 15.05 9.16
CA ALA A 646 -36.36 14.21 8.20
C ALA A 646 -36.52 14.87 6.82
#